data_4e104bdc3cdd2583cc8d599ab79ad9e9
#
_entry.id   4e104bdc3cdd2583cc8d599ab79ad9e9
#
_cell.length_a   1.000
_cell.length_b   1.000
_cell.length_c   1.000
_cell.angle_alpha   90.00
_cell.angle_beta   90.00
_cell.angle_gamma   90.00
#
_symmetry.space_group_name_H-M   'P 1'
#
loop_
_entity.id
_entity.type
_entity.pdbx_description
1 polymer ?
#
loop_
_entity_poly.entity_id
_entity_poly.type
_entity_poly.pdbx_seq_one_letter_code
_entity_poly.pdbx_strand_id
1 'polypeptide(L)'
;AGAPLPTTTEDFRLPGTQPLTVIDNFALPSDCTSCHADYGQSTVEPFRNWQGSMMAQSGRDPLMWAALAIANQDAPQSGETCLRCHLPKGWLEGRSAPADGTAMTADDRQGVQCNICHRMLDPFADPQNPPQDAAILADLSAPVTELASAMFVLDPLDRLRGPFGVVADLGSDPHIPDRTTLLSPFHKSSELCGVCHNVRNPLFSRDPNSGEYVLNAFDAQGDPALAFPEQSTYDEWAASAYASTGVFAPQFGLNKDTVSSCQDCHMPDVSGRDAEDGLDRDDIPRHELVGANTFIPDVLPQHPFFGPEVDASILQEGIERATDMLRRAATVTLELAGDKLSVRVTNESGHKLPTGYPEGRRMWLHVRAFDDNRNIVFESGRYVFSTATLTGYGAELGDPNCDPYLQVWESRMGMSPDVAALAGLPAGESFHLLLNNLRLKDNRIPPRGFTNAAYVAFGGEPVGASYADGQYWDEVVYPVGTAAVQADVTLYYQTASRGYIEFLRDENTTTAAGNLLFDLWDQYNKSVPVVVARAFFESDTKILNRCHKNVAKVEERYRRAHMKAWAQCFETEAGGLPCDTPARDARIAAADAKLRERLGGRKDKLCTGRSLTPISLGHGTSCPVPCATITLFDISDLASCAVCMADAVNGIALEAAYGARLPDLPAEVPDPAKSCQKSLGKAASALARGWPSALVRCEQDNLTGKNNPPEDCATDPDARIAKAQQKADKKIQSCQNFSDIAGCATSGDAAGTRICMQSAVGSVAPEFVEVSHP
;
A
#
# COMPACT_ATOMS: atom_id res chain seq x y z
N ALA A 1 22.84 -3.76 -31.77
CA ALA A 1 21.75 -2.81 -31.95
C ALA A 1 21.17 -2.95 -33.34
N GLY A 2 19.84 -2.94 -33.45
CA GLY A 2 19.11 -2.95 -34.73
C GLY A 2 19.24 -1.63 -35.50
N ALA A 3 18.56 -1.54 -36.64
CA ALA A 3 18.38 -0.29 -37.34
C ALA A 3 17.24 0.49 -36.71
N PRO A 4 17.41 1.80 -36.38
CA PRO A 4 16.33 2.59 -35.80
C PRO A 4 15.18 2.74 -36.81
N LEU A 5 13.96 2.78 -36.31
CA LEU A 5 12.80 3.18 -37.11
C LEU A 5 12.97 4.62 -37.58
N PRO A 6 12.49 5.00 -38.79
CA PRO A 6 12.66 6.36 -39.32
C PRO A 6 11.59 7.32 -38.75
N THR A 7 11.45 7.34 -37.42
CA THR A 7 10.47 8.16 -36.69
C THR A 7 10.90 9.62 -36.53
N THR A 8 9.93 10.49 -36.44
CA THR A 8 10.07 11.93 -36.17
C THR A 8 9.24 12.34 -34.96
N THR A 9 9.29 13.59 -34.57
CA THR A 9 8.45 14.14 -33.47
C THR A 9 6.95 14.02 -33.77
N GLU A 10 6.54 14.03 -35.03
CA GLU A 10 5.13 13.94 -35.43
C GLU A 10 4.52 12.58 -35.09
N ASP A 11 5.33 11.49 -35.11
CA ASP A 11 4.87 10.14 -34.75
C ASP A 11 4.52 10.02 -33.24
N PHE A 12 5.05 10.93 -32.42
CA PHE A 12 4.87 10.95 -30.96
C PHE A 12 4.02 12.13 -30.48
N ARG A 13 3.49 12.92 -31.41
CA ARG A 13 2.63 14.03 -31.07
C ARG A 13 1.23 13.55 -30.67
N LEU A 14 0.84 13.81 -29.44
CA LEU A 14 -0.43 13.40 -28.86
C LEU A 14 -1.31 14.61 -28.51
N PRO A 15 -2.65 14.45 -28.45
CA PRO A 15 -3.59 15.48 -28.04
C PRO A 15 -3.31 16.14 -26.69
N GLY A 16 -4.09 17.18 -26.36
CA GLY A 16 -4.00 17.93 -25.11
C GLY A 16 -3.07 19.14 -25.21
N THR A 17 -2.66 19.68 -24.07
CA THR A 17 -1.74 20.83 -23.99
C THR A 17 -0.41 20.51 -24.65
N GLN A 18 0.07 21.40 -25.50
CA GLN A 18 1.32 21.25 -26.25
C GLN A 18 2.45 22.07 -25.59
N PRO A 19 3.73 21.74 -25.87
CA PRO A 19 4.85 22.55 -25.43
C PRO A 19 4.73 24.01 -25.85
N LEU A 20 5.15 24.93 -24.99
CA LEU A 20 5.19 26.37 -25.20
C LEU A 20 3.81 27.05 -25.37
N THR A 21 2.71 26.36 -25.03
CA THR A 21 1.37 26.95 -25.05
C THR A 21 0.88 27.45 -23.70
N VAL A 22 1.59 27.10 -22.60
CA VAL A 22 1.30 27.62 -21.26
C VAL A 22 1.88 29.03 -21.12
N ILE A 23 1.06 29.98 -20.64
CA ILE A 23 1.38 31.40 -20.60
C ILE A 23 2.17 31.73 -19.32
N ASP A 24 1.64 31.34 -18.16
CA ASP A 24 2.25 31.62 -16.88
C ASP A 24 3.27 30.54 -16.50
N ASN A 25 4.36 30.91 -15.88
CA ASN A 25 5.40 30.01 -15.43
C ASN A 25 4.85 28.98 -14.44
N PHE A 26 5.49 27.81 -14.40
CA PHE A 26 5.20 26.80 -13.38
C PHE A 26 5.89 27.17 -12.06
N ALA A 27 5.11 27.21 -10.97
CA ALA A 27 5.65 27.27 -9.63
C ALA A 27 6.44 26.00 -9.30
N LEU A 28 7.57 26.15 -8.64
CA LEU A 28 8.33 25.02 -8.13
C LEU A 28 7.69 24.47 -6.86
N PRO A 29 7.90 23.20 -6.52
CA PRO A 29 7.42 22.63 -5.26
C PRO A 29 7.88 23.41 -4.03
N SER A 30 9.09 24.00 -4.06
CA SER A 30 9.61 24.89 -3.01
C SER A 30 8.76 26.13 -2.74
N ASP A 31 8.02 26.61 -3.75
CA ASP A 31 7.16 27.79 -3.59
C ASP A 31 5.90 27.48 -2.77
N CYS A 32 5.59 26.16 -2.58
CA CYS A 32 4.43 25.70 -1.82
C CYS A 32 4.80 25.38 -0.36
N THR A 33 6.10 25.27 -0.03
CA THR A 33 6.55 24.78 1.29
C THR A 33 6.21 25.71 2.45
N SER A 34 6.07 27.02 2.20
CA SER A 34 5.76 28.00 3.24
C SER A 34 4.45 27.70 4.00
N CYS A 35 3.49 27.02 3.36
CA CYS A 35 2.20 26.68 3.95
C CYS A 35 1.93 25.19 3.97
N HIS A 36 2.52 24.38 3.04
CA HIS A 36 2.22 22.97 2.87
C HIS A 36 3.32 22.03 3.36
N ALA A 37 4.29 22.53 4.15
CA ALA A 37 5.36 21.76 4.79
C ALA A 37 5.68 22.28 6.20
N ASP A 38 6.28 21.43 7.02
CA ASP A 38 6.91 21.75 8.31
C ASP A 38 6.01 22.43 9.36
N TYR A 39 4.68 22.24 9.28
CA TYR A 39 3.72 22.76 10.27
C TYR A 39 3.37 21.75 11.39
N GLY A 40 4.18 20.69 11.55
CA GLY A 40 4.09 19.74 12.67
C GLY A 40 3.04 18.64 12.51
N GLN A 41 2.49 18.43 11.30
CA GLN A 41 1.57 17.36 10.95
C GLN A 41 2.15 16.46 9.83
N SER A 42 3.33 15.89 10.04
CA SER A 42 4.10 15.16 9.03
C SER A 42 3.31 14.04 8.30
N THR A 43 2.29 13.46 8.95
CA THR A 43 1.41 12.45 8.35
C THR A 43 0.40 13.02 7.35
N VAL A 44 0.17 14.34 7.37
CA VAL A 44 -0.82 15.04 6.53
C VAL A 44 -0.13 15.98 5.55
N GLU A 45 0.99 16.59 5.93
CA GLU A 45 1.74 17.58 5.13
C GLU A 45 1.93 17.14 3.67
N PRO A 46 1.33 17.85 2.68
CA PRO A 46 1.33 17.43 1.28
C PRO A 46 2.75 17.31 0.70
N PHE A 47 3.59 18.31 0.94
CA PHE A 47 4.95 18.37 0.38
C PHE A 47 5.83 17.21 0.87
N ARG A 48 5.85 16.95 2.17
CA ARG A 48 6.64 15.85 2.76
C ARG A 48 6.22 14.49 2.21
N ASN A 49 4.90 14.23 2.16
CA ASN A 49 4.39 12.97 1.67
C ASN A 49 4.67 12.77 0.18
N TRP A 50 4.48 13.82 -0.63
CA TRP A 50 4.82 13.82 -2.06
C TRP A 50 6.30 13.54 -2.32
N GLN A 51 7.22 14.18 -1.59
CA GLN A 51 8.68 13.97 -1.74
C GLN A 51 9.09 12.50 -1.64
N GLY A 52 8.42 11.70 -0.80
CA GLY A 52 8.68 10.26 -0.63
C GLY A 52 8.11 9.39 -1.75
N SER A 53 7.39 9.96 -2.71
CA SER A 53 6.75 9.22 -3.79
C SER A 53 7.63 9.12 -5.03
N MET A 54 7.38 8.08 -5.85
CA MET A 54 8.03 7.97 -7.16
C MET A 54 7.57 9.04 -8.16
N MET A 55 6.42 9.70 -7.93
CA MET A 55 6.01 10.83 -8.77
C MET A 55 6.93 12.03 -8.59
N ALA A 56 7.36 12.34 -7.37
CA ALA A 56 8.38 13.36 -7.10
C ALA A 56 9.76 12.97 -7.66
N GLN A 57 10.04 11.70 -7.79
CA GLN A 57 11.34 11.17 -8.22
C GLN A 57 11.36 10.70 -9.68
N SER A 58 10.26 10.85 -10.44
CA SER A 58 10.14 10.34 -11.81
C SER A 58 11.21 10.89 -12.77
N GLY A 59 11.62 12.14 -12.58
CA GLY A 59 12.69 12.76 -13.37
C GLY A 59 14.12 12.41 -12.90
N ARG A 60 14.26 11.72 -11.75
CA ARG A 60 15.54 11.23 -11.21
C ARG A 60 15.68 9.71 -11.29
N ASP A 61 14.68 9.02 -11.81
CA ASP A 61 14.65 7.55 -11.90
C ASP A 61 15.70 7.03 -12.90
N PRO A 62 16.78 6.35 -12.44
CA PRO A 62 17.82 5.85 -13.33
C PRO A 62 17.32 4.76 -14.28
N LEU A 63 16.24 4.02 -13.91
CA LEU A 63 15.64 3.03 -14.79
C LEU A 63 14.91 3.70 -15.95
N MET A 64 14.18 4.78 -15.67
CA MET A 64 13.53 5.60 -16.72
C MET A 64 14.57 6.14 -17.70
N TRP A 65 15.68 6.69 -17.23
CA TRP A 65 16.73 7.22 -18.10
C TRP A 65 17.39 6.15 -18.97
N ALA A 66 17.60 4.92 -18.43
CA ALA A 66 18.14 3.80 -19.20
C ALA A 66 17.13 3.32 -20.24
N ALA A 67 15.85 3.20 -19.89
CA ALA A 67 14.79 2.82 -20.82
C ALA A 67 14.57 3.86 -21.94
N LEU A 68 14.60 5.15 -21.60
CA LEU A 68 14.50 6.26 -22.56
C LEU A 68 15.64 6.23 -23.59
N ALA A 69 16.86 5.91 -23.15
CA ALA A 69 18.00 5.78 -24.07
C ALA A 69 17.78 4.68 -25.10
N ILE A 70 17.27 3.50 -24.68
CA ILE A 70 16.91 2.39 -25.59
C ILE A 70 15.76 2.81 -26.52
N ALA A 71 14.71 3.44 -25.96
CA ALA A 71 13.56 3.88 -26.75
C ALA A 71 13.97 4.84 -27.87
N ASN A 72 14.80 5.85 -27.58
CA ASN A 72 15.32 6.78 -28.60
C ASN A 72 16.31 6.11 -29.58
N GLN A 73 17.02 5.06 -29.16
CA GLN A 73 17.88 4.28 -30.02
C GLN A 73 17.07 3.47 -31.05
N ASP A 74 15.93 2.92 -30.62
CA ASP A 74 15.04 2.11 -31.44
C ASP A 74 14.14 2.96 -32.34
N ALA A 75 13.60 4.03 -31.79
CA ALA A 75 12.70 4.96 -32.47
C ALA A 75 13.09 6.40 -32.10
N PRO A 76 13.90 7.09 -32.90
CA PRO A 76 14.32 8.46 -32.65
C PRO A 76 13.13 9.40 -32.35
N GLN A 77 13.29 10.32 -31.43
CA GLN A 77 12.28 11.24 -30.89
C GLN A 77 11.22 10.62 -29.95
N SER A 78 11.28 9.30 -29.68
CA SER A 78 10.32 8.64 -28.78
C SER A 78 10.40 9.13 -27.33
N GLY A 79 11.53 9.72 -26.91
CA GLY A 79 11.67 10.36 -25.61
C GLY A 79 10.65 11.45 -25.33
N GLU A 80 10.02 12.03 -26.36
CA GLU A 80 8.88 12.95 -26.22
C GLU A 80 7.78 12.36 -25.33
N THR A 81 7.42 11.09 -25.54
CA THR A 81 6.37 10.43 -24.74
C THR A 81 6.83 10.15 -23.30
N CYS A 82 8.10 9.77 -23.11
CA CYS A 82 8.65 9.53 -21.77
C CYS A 82 8.71 10.84 -20.96
N LEU A 83 9.29 11.88 -21.55
CA LEU A 83 9.51 13.18 -20.91
C LEU A 83 8.18 13.88 -20.57
N ARG A 84 7.14 13.70 -21.39
CA ARG A 84 5.81 14.24 -21.17
C ARG A 84 5.18 13.76 -19.85
N CYS A 85 5.41 12.48 -19.47
CA CYS A 85 4.92 11.91 -18.23
C CYS A 85 5.88 12.14 -17.06
N HIS A 86 7.18 11.92 -17.26
CA HIS A 86 8.16 11.86 -16.18
C HIS A 86 8.76 13.21 -15.80
N LEU A 87 8.83 14.17 -16.76
CA LEU A 87 9.34 15.53 -16.56
C LEU A 87 8.39 16.56 -17.21
N PRO A 88 7.09 16.57 -16.86
CA PRO A 88 6.08 17.33 -17.59
C PRO A 88 6.36 18.83 -17.63
N LYS A 89 6.94 19.43 -16.58
CA LYS A 89 7.33 20.84 -16.58
C LYS A 89 8.34 21.14 -17.69
N GLY A 90 9.43 20.38 -17.76
CA GLY A 90 10.47 20.58 -18.77
C GLY A 90 9.95 20.33 -20.18
N TRP A 91 9.09 19.33 -20.35
CA TRP A 91 8.42 19.06 -21.62
C TRP A 91 7.54 20.22 -22.06
N LEU A 92 6.67 20.73 -21.17
CA LEU A 92 5.79 21.87 -21.45
C LEU A 92 6.55 23.16 -21.77
N GLU A 93 7.69 23.37 -21.17
CA GLU A 93 8.57 24.53 -21.42
C GLU A 93 9.53 24.29 -22.62
N GLY A 94 9.32 23.24 -23.42
CA GLY A 94 10.01 22.96 -24.69
C GLY A 94 11.41 22.38 -24.55
N ARG A 95 11.79 21.87 -23.37
CA ARG A 95 13.10 21.25 -23.14
C ARG A 95 13.16 19.76 -23.44
N SER A 96 12.13 19.20 -24.05
CA SER A 96 12.18 17.86 -24.64
C SER A 96 12.86 17.82 -26.02
N ALA A 97 13.32 18.95 -26.53
CA ALA A 97 14.13 19.03 -27.73
C ALA A 97 15.59 19.38 -27.37
N PRO A 98 16.55 18.39 -27.45
CA PRO A 98 16.38 17.02 -27.99
C PRO A 98 15.64 16.07 -27.07
N ALA A 99 15.01 15.03 -27.63
CA ALA A 99 14.18 14.06 -26.91
C ALA A 99 14.96 13.08 -26.03
N ASP A 100 16.28 13.23 -25.91
CA ASP A 100 17.16 12.48 -25.03
C ASP A 100 17.19 13.04 -23.59
N GLY A 101 16.49 14.15 -23.33
CA GLY A 101 16.39 14.82 -22.04
C GLY A 101 17.64 15.61 -21.61
N THR A 102 18.64 15.79 -22.49
CA THR A 102 19.86 16.55 -22.15
C THR A 102 19.63 18.03 -21.88
N ALA A 103 18.51 18.59 -22.35
CA ALA A 103 18.10 19.97 -22.06
C ALA A 103 17.33 20.14 -20.75
N MET A 104 16.99 19.05 -20.04
CA MET A 104 16.26 19.08 -18.77
C MET A 104 17.12 19.64 -17.66
N THR A 105 16.55 20.53 -16.85
CA THR A 105 17.20 21.19 -15.72
C THR A 105 17.02 20.43 -14.40
N ALA A 106 17.68 20.87 -13.33
CA ALA A 106 17.46 20.33 -11.98
C ALA A 106 16.02 20.52 -11.50
N ASP A 107 15.39 21.66 -11.86
CA ASP A 107 14.00 21.94 -11.51
C ASP A 107 13.03 20.98 -12.21
N ASP A 108 13.30 20.61 -13.46
CA ASP A 108 12.47 19.65 -14.20
C ASP A 108 12.57 18.24 -13.60
N ARG A 109 13.75 17.87 -13.10
CA ARG A 109 13.98 16.55 -12.47
C ARG A 109 13.21 16.33 -11.16
N GLN A 110 12.53 17.35 -10.64
CA GLN A 110 11.61 17.16 -9.52
C GLN A 110 10.32 16.40 -9.92
N GLY A 111 10.26 15.84 -11.11
CA GLY A 111 9.23 14.92 -11.59
C GLY A 111 7.88 15.58 -11.80
N VAL A 112 6.82 14.88 -11.38
CA VAL A 112 5.44 15.41 -11.45
C VAL A 112 5.21 16.33 -10.26
N GLN A 113 5.38 17.64 -10.51
CA GLN A 113 5.34 18.67 -9.49
C GLN A 113 3.90 19.06 -9.12
N CYS A 114 3.73 19.70 -7.96
CA CYS A 114 2.43 20.15 -7.44
C CYS A 114 1.62 20.93 -8.48
N ASN A 115 2.27 21.89 -9.13
CA ASN A 115 1.63 22.79 -10.08
C ASN A 115 1.17 22.07 -11.37
N ILE A 116 1.73 20.88 -11.68
CA ILE A 116 1.25 20.07 -12.82
C ILE A 116 -0.15 19.50 -12.53
N CYS A 117 -0.31 18.80 -11.42
CA CYS A 117 -1.62 18.26 -11.02
C CYS A 117 -2.61 19.38 -10.73
N HIS A 118 -2.20 20.41 -9.95
CA HIS A 118 -3.08 21.49 -9.51
C HIS A 118 -3.42 22.53 -10.60
N ARG A 119 -2.82 22.45 -11.80
CA ARG A 119 -3.28 23.19 -13.01
C ARG A 119 -4.00 22.31 -14.01
N MET A 120 -4.04 20.99 -13.76
CA MET A 120 -4.74 20.07 -14.66
C MET A 120 -6.25 20.25 -14.52
N LEU A 121 -6.94 20.25 -15.65
CA LEU A 121 -8.39 20.28 -15.73
C LEU A 121 -8.90 19.00 -16.38
N ASP A 122 -10.16 18.69 -16.15
CA ASP A 122 -10.83 17.58 -16.81
C ASP A 122 -10.78 17.78 -18.32
N PRO A 123 -10.18 16.86 -19.09
CA PRO A 123 -10.10 16.99 -20.55
C PRO A 123 -11.46 16.84 -21.24
N PHE A 124 -12.48 16.41 -20.51
CA PHE A 124 -13.85 16.28 -21.00
C PHE A 124 -14.76 17.34 -20.37
N ALA A 125 -15.70 17.86 -21.15
CA ALA A 125 -16.62 18.88 -20.66
C ALA A 125 -17.62 18.29 -19.65
N ASP A 126 -17.60 18.80 -18.41
CA ASP A 126 -18.57 18.48 -17.37
C ASP A 126 -19.15 19.78 -16.78
N PRO A 127 -20.49 19.90 -16.62
CA PRO A 127 -21.13 21.08 -16.02
C PRO A 127 -20.72 21.37 -14.56
N GLN A 128 -20.13 20.41 -13.85
CA GLN A 128 -19.67 20.58 -12.48
C GLN A 128 -18.25 21.17 -12.41
N ASN A 129 -17.52 21.16 -13.52
CA ASN A 129 -16.20 21.75 -13.61
C ASN A 129 -16.24 23.28 -13.60
N PRO A 130 -15.12 23.95 -13.25
CA PRO A 130 -15.03 25.40 -13.31
C PRO A 130 -15.45 25.96 -14.68
N PRO A 131 -16.25 27.02 -14.73
CA PRO A 131 -16.69 27.62 -16.01
C PRO A 131 -15.54 28.04 -16.94
N GLN A 132 -14.37 28.31 -16.38
CA GLN A 132 -13.16 28.69 -17.11
C GLN A 132 -12.65 27.56 -18.01
N ASP A 133 -12.93 26.30 -17.66
CA ASP A 133 -12.42 25.11 -18.34
C ASP A 133 -12.99 24.97 -19.75
N ALA A 134 -14.24 25.35 -19.96
CA ALA A 134 -14.89 25.29 -21.27
C ALA A 134 -14.17 26.10 -22.35
N ALA A 135 -13.64 27.27 -21.99
CA ALA A 135 -12.89 28.12 -22.93
C ALA A 135 -11.53 27.51 -23.27
N ILE A 136 -10.86 26.92 -22.29
CA ILE A 136 -9.55 26.24 -22.46
C ILE A 136 -9.72 25.03 -23.38
N LEU A 137 -10.74 24.19 -23.12
CA LEU A 137 -11.03 23.01 -23.94
C LEU A 137 -11.36 23.38 -25.38
N ALA A 138 -12.09 24.48 -25.59
CA ALA A 138 -12.44 24.96 -26.93
C ALA A 138 -11.24 25.51 -27.72
N ASP A 139 -10.18 25.96 -27.05
CA ASP A 139 -8.96 26.52 -27.67
C ASP A 139 -7.88 25.46 -27.98
N LEU A 140 -8.11 24.20 -27.59
CA LEU A 140 -7.17 23.11 -27.86
C LEU A 140 -7.03 22.85 -29.36
N SER A 141 -5.79 22.88 -29.85
CA SER A 141 -5.46 22.54 -31.24
C SER A 141 -5.75 21.08 -31.60
N ALA A 142 -5.66 20.20 -30.59
CA ALA A 142 -5.98 18.76 -30.67
C ALA A 142 -6.74 18.34 -29.39
N PRO A 143 -8.09 18.24 -29.48
CA PRO A 143 -8.91 17.81 -28.37
C PRO A 143 -8.55 16.40 -27.90
N VAL A 144 -8.58 16.16 -26.59
CA VAL A 144 -8.35 14.85 -25.98
C VAL A 144 -9.55 13.96 -26.23
N THR A 145 -9.30 12.73 -26.67
CA THR A 145 -10.32 11.71 -26.94
C THR A 145 -10.20 10.50 -26.02
N GLU A 146 -9.08 10.36 -25.29
CA GLU A 146 -8.72 9.21 -24.47
C GLU A 146 -7.93 9.65 -23.26
N LEU A 147 -8.11 8.97 -22.11
CA LEU A 147 -7.30 9.17 -20.90
C LEU A 147 -6.07 8.27 -20.97
N ALA A 148 -5.00 8.75 -21.55
CA ALA A 148 -3.75 7.98 -21.70
C ALA A 148 -2.55 8.87 -21.99
N SER A 149 -1.35 8.34 -21.84
CA SER A 149 -0.07 8.84 -22.37
C SER A 149 0.18 10.35 -22.11
N ALA A 150 -0.26 10.81 -20.93
CA ALA A 150 -0.21 12.21 -20.50
C ALA A 150 -0.86 13.18 -21.50
N MET A 151 -1.99 12.81 -22.10
CA MET A 151 -2.83 13.72 -22.89
C MET A 151 -3.58 14.69 -21.97
N PHE A 152 -2.87 15.26 -21.01
CA PHE A 152 -3.41 16.22 -20.06
C PHE A 152 -3.79 17.55 -20.72
N VAL A 153 -4.75 18.24 -20.09
CA VAL A 153 -5.06 19.64 -20.39
C VAL A 153 -4.73 20.46 -19.17
N LEU A 154 -3.91 21.50 -19.34
CA LEU A 154 -3.49 22.40 -18.27
C LEU A 154 -4.04 23.80 -18.49
N ASP A 155 -4.38 24.46 -17.39
CA ASP A 155 -4.70 25.88 -17.43
C ASP A 155 -3.48 26.67 -17.91
N PRO A 156 -3.60 27.44 -18.99
CA PRO A 156 -2.49 28.26 -19.48
C PRO A 156 -2.08 29.38 -18.52
N LEU A 157 -2.99 29.75 -17.59
CA LEU A 157 -2.74 30.71 -16.54
C LEU A 157 -2.44 30.00 -15.23
N ASP A 158 -1.80 30.67 -14.27
CA ASP A 158 -1.52 30.10 -12.95
C ASP A 158 -2.77 30.09 -12.05
N ARG A 159 -3.79 29.33 -12.49
CA ARG A 159 -5.02 29.07 -11.74
C ARG A 159 -5.00 27.63 -11.22
N LEU A 160 -4.94 27.50 -9.91
CA LEU A 160 -4.90 26.20 -9.23
C LEU A 160 -6.30 25.55 -9.20
N ARG A 161 -6.33 24.25 -9.09
CA ARG A 161 -7.53 23.44 -8.90
C ARG A 161 -7.32 22.44 -7.78
N GLY A 162 -8.39 22.17 -7.05
CA GLY A 162 -8.36 21.21 -5.97
C GLY A 162 -9.76 20.76 -5.58
N PRO A 163 -9.84 19.76 -4.68
CA PRO A 163 -11.11 19.13 -4.30
C PRO A 163 -11.94 19.95 -3.32
N PHE A 164 -11.42 21.09 -2.80
CA PHE A 164 -12.06 21.89 -1.76
C PHE A 164 -12.46 23.27 -2.27
N GLY A 165 -13.56 23.78 -1.72
CA GLY A 165 -14.07 25.14 -2.01
C GLY A 165 -13.38 26.19 -1.15
N VAL A 166 -12.11 26.48 -1.39
CA VAL A 166 -11.25 27.33 -0.53
C VAL A 166 -11.91 28.66 -0.14
N VAL A 167 -12.50 29.39 -1.10
CA VAL A 167 -13.19 30.67 -0.81
C VAL A 167 -14.44 30.47 0.03
N ALA A 168 -15.22 29.41 -0.21
CA ALA A 168 -16.42 29.09 0.57
C ALA A 168 -16.06 28.71 2.00
N ASP A 169 -14.97 27.99 2.19
CA ASP A 169 -14.55 27.45 3.47
C ASP A 169 -13.80 28.47 4.33
N LEU A 170 -12.91 29.28 3.74
CA LEU A 170 -12.04 30.24 4.43
C LEU A 170 -12.53 31.71 4.31
N GLY A 171 -13.52 31.98 3.45
CA GLY A 171 -14.01 33.33 3.18
C GLY A 171 -13.14 34.14 2.20
N SER A 172 -11.92 33.70 1.93
CA SER A 172 -11.00 34.27 0.95
C SER A 172 -10.05 33.20 0.42
N ASP A 173 -9.49 33.41 -0.76
CA ASP A 173 -8.46 32.53 -1.31
C ASP A 173 -7.06 32.94 -0.75
N PRO A 174 -6.39 32.08 0.03
CA PRO A 174 -5.08 32.41 0.60
C PRO A 174 -3.97 32.53 -0.44
N HIS A 175 -4.19 32.07 -1.67
CA HIS A 175 -3.22 32.15 -2.77
C HIS A 175 -3.24 33.52 -3.49
N ILE A 176 -4.26 34.36 -3.27
CA ILE A 176 -4.33 35.72 -3.81
C ILE A 176 -3.33 36.64 -3.06
N PRO A 177 -2.57 37.54 -3.74
CA PRO A 177 -2.80 37.97 -5.14
C PRO A 177 -2.12 37.09 -6.20
N ASP A 178 -1.28 36.17 -5.85
CA ASP A 178 -0.40 35.49 -6.79
C ASP A 178 -1.14 34.47 -7.67
N ARG A 179 -2.11 33.73 -7.08
CA ARG A 179 -2.84 32.67 -7.76
C ARG A 179 -4.32 32.66 -7.37
N THR A 180 -5.14 32.01 -8.17
CA THR A 180 -6.56 31.76 -7.87
C THR A 180 -6.79 30.26 -7.77
N THR A 181 -7.58 29.83 -6.77
CA THR A 181 -7.96 28.42 -6.58
C THR A 181 -9.41 28.18 -7.02
N LEU A 182 -9.59 27.17 -7.85
CA LEU A 182 -10.88 26.75 -8.38
C LEU A 182 -11.26 25.37 -7.77
N LEU A 183 -12.52 25.22 -7.34
CA LEU A 183 -13.05 23.92 -6.96
C LEU A 183 -13.20 23.05 -8.20
N SER A 184 -12.58 21.88 -8.20
CA SER A 184 -12.61 20.93 -9.31
C SER A 184 -12.93 19.53 -8.83
N PRO A 185 -14.10 18.99 -9.16
CA PRO A 185 -14.47 17.60 -8.87
C PRO A 185 -13.52 16.58 -9.50
N PHE A 186 -12.89 16.90 -10.61
CA PHE A 186 -11.89 16.09 -11.30
C PHE A 186 -10.74 15.66 -10.37
N HIS A 187 -10.37 16.48 -9.37
CA HIS A 187 -9.32 16.14 -8.41
C HIS A 187 -9.73 15.06 -7.37
N LYS A 188 -11.01 14.70 -7.30
CA LYS A 188 -11.51 13.55 -6.52
C LYS A 188 -11.79 12.32 -7.41
N SER A 189 -11.62 12.44 -8.71
CA SER A 189 -11.91 11.37 -9.67
C SER A 189 -10.63 10.62 -10.09
N SER A 190 -10.77 9.34 -10.40
CA SER A 190 -9.67 8.49 -10.88
C SER A 190 -9.17 8.88 -12.26
N GLU A 191 -9.97 9.60 -13.02
CA GLU A 191 -9.66 10.14 -14.34
C GLU A 191 -8.42 11.05 -14.30
N LEU A 192 -8.22 11.80 -13.20
CA LEU A 192 -6.99 12.59 -12.97
C LEU A 192 -5.73 11.70 -13.07
N CYS A 193 -5.79 10.50 -12.49
CA CYS A 193 -4.69 9.55 -12.54
C CYS A 193 -4.59 8.85 -13.90
N GLY A 194 -5.75 8.55 -14.51
CA GLY A 194 -5.88 7.90 -15.81
C GLY A 194 -5.17 8.62 -16.94
N VAL A 195 -5.08 9.95 -16.86
CA VAL A 195 -4.36 10.77 -17.85
C VAL A 195 -2.93 10.27 -18.09
N CYS A 196 -2.22 9.79 -17.04
CA CYS A 196 -0.83 9.33 -17.11
C CYS A 196 -0.67 7.82 -16.86
N HIS A 197 -1.51 7.24 -15.98
CA HIS A 197 -1.41 5.83 -15.61
C HIS A 197 -2.14 4.88 -16.56
N ASN A 198 -2.20 5.26 -17.80
CA ASN A 198 -2.61 4.49 -18.97
C ASN A 198 -1.64 4.86 -20.10
N VAL A 199 -0.82 3.95 -20.57
CA VAL A 199 0.22 4.23 -21.57
C VAL A 199 -0.06 3.45 -22.84
N ARG A 200 -0.12 4.17 -23.94
CA ARG A 200 -0.35 3.64 -25.29
C ARG A 200 0.87 3.90 -26.14
N ASN A 201 1.29 2.92 -26.93
CA ASN A 201 2.35 3.09 -27.90
C ASN A 201 1.77 3.66 -29.22
N PRO A 202 2.05 4.91 -29.58
CA PRO A 202 1.43 5.57 -30.72
C PRO A 202 1.91 5.04 -32.07
N LEU A 203 3.01 4.26 -32.10
CA LEU A 203 3.53 3.70 -33.35
C LEU A 203 2.65 2.59 -33.92
N PHE A 204 1.76 1.99 -33.11
CA PHE A 204 0.94 0.87 -33.55
C PHE A 204 -0.55 1.15 -33.33
N SER A 205 -1.37 0.74 -34.28
CA SER A 205 -2.82 0.80 -34.19
C SER A 205 -3.44 -0.58 -34.38
N ARG A 206 -4.53 -0.85 -33.63
CA ARG A 206 -5.28 -2.09 -33.72
C ARG A 206 -6.04 -2.13 -35.06
N ASP A 207 -5.75 -3.10 -35.91
CA ASP A 207 -6.51 -3.32 -37.13
C ASP A 207 -7.92 -3.87 -36.77
N PRO A 208 -8.98 -3.22 -37.22
CA PRO A 208 -10.36 -3.62 -36.86
C PRO A 208 -10.80 -4.95 -37.44
N ASN A 209 -10.10 -5.48 -38.45
CA ASN A 209 -10.48 -6.73 -39.10
C ASN A 209 -9.73 -7.92 -38.51
N SER A 210 -8.43 -7.78 -38.27
CA SER A 210 -7.59 -8.86 -37.70
C SER A 210 -7.53 -8.80 -36.17
N GLY A 211 -7.68 -7.62 -35.58
CA GLY A 211 -7.45 -7.36 -34.14
C GLY A 211 -5.97 -7.24 -33.76
N GLU A 212 -5.06 -7.39 -34.73
CA GLU A 212 -3.62 -7.28 -34.55
C GLU A 212 -3.19 -5.81 -34.49
N TYR A 213 -2.08 -5.53 -33.80
CA TYR A 213 -1.48 -4.20 -33.76
C TYR A 213 -0.45 -4.07 -34.87
N VAL A 214 -0.75 -3.21 -35.81
CA VAL A 214 0.08 -2.94 -37.01
C VAL A 214 0.79 -1.60 -36.91
N LEU A 215 1.97 -1.51 -37.48
CA LEU A 215 2.77 -0.29 -37.51
C LEU A 215 2.05 0.78 -38.35
N ASN A 216 1.89 1.97 -37.79
CA ASN A 216 1.36 3.15 -38.47
C ASN A 216 2.32 3.63 -39.56
N ALA A 217 1.81 4.37 -40.54
CA ALA A 217 2.69 5.09 -41.45
C ALA A 217 3.46 6.17 -40.69
N PHE A 218 4.74 6.33 -40.97
CA PHE A 218 5.55 7.37 -40.31
C PHE A 218 5.07 8.77 -40.74
N ASP A 219 5.29 9.73 -39.83
CA ASP A 219 4.76 11.11 -39.94
C ASP A 219 3.22 11.20 -39.99
N ALA A 220 2.55 10.15 -39.48
CA ALA A 220 1.10 10.09 -39.38
C ALA A 220 0.67 9.80 -37.94
N GLN A 221 -0.23 10.63 -37.42
CA GLN A 221 -0.80 10.38 -36.10
C GLN A 221 -1.81 9.24 -36.16
N GLY A 222 -1.61 8.20 -35.36
CA GLY A 222 -2.61 7.16 -35.09
C GLY A 222 -3.74 7.67 -34.20
N ASP A 223 -4.85 6.91 -34.16
CA ASP A 223 -5.90 7.13 -33.16
C ASP A 223 -5.42 6.61 -31.80
N PRO A 224 -5.29 7.46 -30.76
CA PRO A 224 -4.84 7.04 -29.45
C PRO A 224 -5.68 5.91 -28.83
N ALA A 225 -6.99 5.85 -29.12
CA ALA A 225 -7.89 4.83 -28.62
C ALA A 225 -7.60 3.43 -29.21
N LEU A 226 -6.96 3.37 -30.38
CA LEU A 226 -6.56 2.14 -31.06
C LEU A 226 -5.09 1.76 -30.83
N ALA A 227 -4.31 2.61 -30.14
CA ALA A 227 -2.89 2.41 -29.94
C ALA A 227 -2.59 1.20 -29.04
N PHE A 228 -1.41 0.58 -29.25
CA PHE A 228 -1.02 -0.61 -28.50
C PHE A 228 -0.91 -0.33 -27.00
N PRO A 229 -1.61 -1.09 -26.12
CA PRO A 229 -1.64 -0.84 -24.70
C PRO A 229 -0.38 -1.40 -24.00
N GLU A 230 0.56 -0.54 -23.69
CA GLU A 230 1.79 -0.86 -22.95
C GLU A 230 1.49 -1.05 -21.45
N GLN A 231 0.77 -0.08 -20.87
CA GLN A 231 0.36 -0.09 -19.48
C GLN A 231 -1.10 0.34 -19.41
N SER A 232 -1.94 -0.42 -18.70
CA SER A 232 -3.40 -0.19 -18.68
C SER A 232 -3.96 -0.14 -17.26
N THR A 233 -3.23 0.43 -16.29
CA THR A 233 -3.63 0.45 -14.88
C THR A 233 -4.99 1.12 -14.69
N TYR A 234 -5.24 2.24 -15.38
CA TYR A 234 -6.52 2.93 -15.31
C TYR A 234 -7.65 2.11 -15.96
N ASP A 235 -7.45 1.54 -17.14
CA ASP A 235 -8.47 0.71 -17.81
C ASP A 235 -8.79 -0.56 -16.99
N GLU A 236 -7.78 -1.17 -16.38
CA GLU A 236 -7.93 -2.31 -15.50
C GLU A 236 -8.83 -1.97 -14.29
N TRP A 237 -8.63 -0.77 -13.69
CA TRP A 237 -9.46 -0.24 -12.62
C TRP A 237 -10.87 0.12 -13.12
N ALA A 238 -10.98 0.83 -14.23
CA ALA A 238 -12.26 1.27 -14.80
C ALA A 238 -13.18 0.08 -15.12
N ALA A 239 -12.61 -1.07 -15.50
CA ALA A 239 -13.29 -2.33 -15.75
C ALA A 239 -13.48 -3.20 -14.48
N SER A 240 -13.32 -2.65 -13.27
CA SER A 240 -13.41 -3.38 -12.01
C SER A 240 -14.66 -3.04 -11.19
N ALA A 241 -14.92 -3.83 -10.15
CA ALA A 241 -15.95 -3.52 -9.17
C ALA A 241 -15.61 -2.26 -8.34
N TYR A 242 -14.34 -1.92 -8.22
CA TYR A 242 -13.92 -0.69 -7.53
C TYR A 242 -14.49 0.55 -8.22
N ALA A 243 -14.34 0.66 -9.52
CA ALA A 243 -14.88 1.79 -10.29
C ALA A 243 -16.42 1.84 -10.31
N SER A 244 -17.09 0.67 -10.37
CA SER A 244 -18.53 0.61 -10.60
C SER A 244 -19.38 0.70 -9.34
N THR A 245 -19.01 -0.01 -8.25
CA THR A 245 -19.80 -0.12 -7.02
C THR A 245 -19.03 0.24 -5.76
N GLY A 246 -17.72 0.40 -5.85
CA GLY A 246 -16.84 0.39 -4.70
C GLY A 246 -16.72 -1.00 -4.08
N VAL A 247 -15.68 -1.21 -3.29
CA VAL A 247 -15.40 -2.47 -2.61
C VAL A 247 -15.14 -2.21 -1.13
N PHE A 248 -15.74 -3.02 -0.27
CA PHE A 248 -15.40 -2.99 1.16
C PHE A 248 -13.96 -3.52 1.34
N ALA A 249 -13.03 -2.62 1.59
CA ALA A 249 -11.61 -2.88 1.72
C ALA A 249 -10.95 -1.88 2.69
N PRO A 250 -11.33 -1.92 3.98
CA PRO A 250 -10.88 -0.96 5.00
C PRO A 250 -9.36 -0.92 5.17
N GLN A 251 -8.66 -1.98 4.76
CA GLN A 251 -7.20 -2.02 4.81
C GLN A 251 -6.53 -0.98 3.90
N PHE A 252 -7.23 -0.38 2.94
CA PHE A 252 -6.68 0.65 2.04
C PHE A 252 -7.14 2.07 2.38
N GLY A 253 -8.39 2.23 2.80
CA GLY A 253 -9.07 3.53 2.82
C GLY A 253 -8.79 4.42 4.05
N LEU A 254 -8.07 3.95 5.07
CA LEU A 254 -7.88 4.63 6.37
C LEU A 254 -9.21 5.11 6.98
N ASN A 255 -9.69 6.31 6.61
CA ASN A 255 -10.96 6.86 7.11
C ASN A 255 -12.19 6.33 6.33
N LYS A 256 -12.00 5.45 5.35
CA LYS A 256 -13.07 4.85 4.53
C LYS A 256 -13.01 3.34 4.55
N ASP A 257 -14.12 2.67 4.83
CA ASP A 257 -14.23 1.21 4.75
C ASP A 257 -14.47 0.72 3.32
N THR A 258 -15.20 1.51 2.52
CA THR A 258 -15.46 1.23 1.10
C THR A 258 -14.61 2.16 0.25
N VAL A 259 -13.77 1.57 -0.59
CA VAL A 259 -12.88 2.27 -1.49
C VAL A 259 -13.33 2.09 -2.94
N SER A 260 -13.16 3.14 -3.73
CA SER A 260 -13.60 3.18 -5.12
C SER A 260 -12.53 3.79 -6.01
N SER A 261 -12.11 5.02 -5.74
CA SER A 261 -11.16 5.76 -6.56
C SER A 261 -9.71 5.35 -6.36
N CYS A 262 -8.84 5.75 -7.28
CA CYS A 262 -7.39 5.62 -7.12
C CYS A 262 -6.91 6.35 -5.86
N GLN A 263 -7.48 7.54 -5.59
CA GLN A 263 -7.14 8.35 -4.43
C GLN A 263 -7.46 7.64 -3.12
N ASP A 264 -8.59 6.91 -3.02
CA ASP A 264 -8.97 6.20 -1.79
C ASP A 264 -7.90 5.21 -1.30
N CYS A 265 -7.10 4.65 -2.22
CA CYS A 265 -6.03 3.70 -1.88
C CYS A 265 -4.64 4.35 -1.88
N HIS A 266 -4.34 5.21 -2.87
CA HIS A 266 -3.00 5.75 -3.11
C HIS A 266 -2.77 7.13 -2.49
N MET A 267 -3.84 7.81 -2.09
CA MET A 267 -3.89 9.09 -1.39
C MET A 267 -4.98 9.05 -0.31
N PRO A 268 -5.00 8.05 0.59
CA PRO A 268 -6.14 7.81 1.46
C PRO A 268 -6.44 9.03 2.35
N ASP A 269 -7.72 9.23 2.64
CA ASP A 269 -8.17 10.34 3.46
C ASP A 269 -7.70 10.20 4.92
N VAL A 270 -7.25 11.32 5.50
CA VAL A 270 -6.84 11.43 6.91
C VAL A 270 -7.42 12.67 7.55
N SER A 271 -7.53 12.65 8.87
CA SER A 271 -7.90 13.82 9.66
C SER A 271 -6.68 14.72 9.90
N GLY A 272 -6.87 16.03 9.73
CA GLY A 272 -5.84 17.04 9.97
C GLY A 272 -6.06 18.31 9.15
N ARG A 273 -4.96 18.99 8.82
CA ARG A 273 -4.95 20.20 7.97
C ARG A 273 -4.02 20.00 6.78
N ASP A 274 -4.41 20.48 5.64
CA ASP A 274 -3.61 20.43 4.39
C ASP A 274 -2.61 21.59 4.24
N ALA A 275 -2.71 22.60 5.12
CA ALA A 275 -1.83 23.74 5.19
C ALA A 275 -1.67 24.23 6.64
N GLU A 276 -0.65 25.06 6.92
CA GLU A 276 -0.36 25.61 8.26
C GLU A 276 -1.57 26.32 8.86
N ASP A 277 -2.23 27.16 8.08
CA ASP A 277 -3.45 27.90 8.47
C ASP A 277 -4.73 27.30 7.85
N GLY A 278 -4.68 26.05 7.38
CA GLY A 278 -5.83 25.32 6.82
C GLY A 278 -6.87 24.94 7.88
N LEU A 279 -8.03 24.49 7.42
CA LEU A 279 -9.09 23.98 8.31
C LEU A 279 -8.82 22.53 8.71
N ASP A 280 -9.22 22.17 9.93
CA ASP A 280 -9.27 20.77 10.33
C ASP A 280 -10.38 20.06 9.55
N ARG A 281 -10.03 18.96 8.90
CA ARG A 281 -10.90 18.13 8.06
C ARG A 281 -10.64 16.65 8.33
N ASP A 282 -11.60 15.80 7.96
CA ASP A 282 -11.47 14.34 8.03
C ASP A 282 -11.27 13.70 6.65
N ASP A 283 -11.25 14.52 5.60
CA ASP A 283 -11.18 14.08 4.20
C ASP A 283 -9.96 14.65 3.44
N ILE A 284 -8.84 14.85 4.14
CA ILE A 284 -7.61 15.34 3.51
C ILE A 284 -6.89 14.19 2.80
N PRO A 285 -6.73 14.25 1.47
CA PRO A 285 -5.99 13.22 0.74
C PRO A 285 -4.49 13.29 1.06
N ARG A 286 -3.93 12.22 1.59
CA ARG A 286 -2.48 12.11 1.82
C ARG A 286 -1.76 12.05 0.49
N HIS A 287 -0.83 12.96 0.27
CA HIS A 287 -0.06 13.03 -0.99
C HIS A 287 1.06 11.98 -1.05
N GLU A 288 0.81 10.78 -0.53
CA GLU A 288 1.76 9.66 -0.55
C GLU A 288 1.99 9.12 -1.95
N LEU A 289 0.95 9.11 -2.80
CA LEU A 289 1.00 8.59 -4.17
C LEU A 289 1.73 7.25 -4.24
N VAL A 290 1.43 6.40 -3.25
CA VAL A 290 2.17 5.19 -2.97
C VAL A 290 1.97 4.16 -4.08
N GLY A 291 3.07 3.58 -4.56
CA GLY A 291 3.07 2.46 -5.51
C GLY A 291 3.77 1.24 -4.93
N ALA A 292 4.31 0.40 -5.81
CA ALA A 292 5.00 -0.83 -5.44
C ALA A 292 6.53 -0.77 -5.62
N ASN A 293 7.09 0.39 -6.00
CA ASN A 293 8.51 0.52 -6.28
C ASN A 293 9.31 0.69 -4.98
N THR A 294 10.02 -0.36 -4.58
CA THR A 294 10.93 -0.36 -3.43
C THR A 294 12.39 -0.36 -3.83
N PHE A 295 12.69 -0.48 -5.14
CA PHE A 295 14.04 -0.55 -5.65
C PHE A 295 14.64 0.83 -5.92
N ILE A 296 13.97 1.65 -6.72
CA ILE A 296 14.50 2.96 -7.12
C ILE A 296 14.70 3.90 -5.93
N PRO A 297 13.74 4.06 -4.99
CA PRO A 297 13.96 4.91 -3.83
C PRO A 297 15.14 4.47 -2.94
N ASP A 298 15.46 3.17 -2.92
CA ASP A 298 16.58 2.64 -2.14
C ASP A 298 17.95 2.95 -2.76
N VAL A 299 18.05 2.87 -4.11
CA VAL A 299 19.33 3.13 -4.79
C VAL A 299 19.54 4.60 -5.17
N LEU A 300 18.48 5.39 -5.24
CA LEU A 300 18.54 6.79 -5.67
C LEU A 300 19.46 7.68 -4.80
N PRO A 301 19.52 7.57 -3.46
CA PRO A 301 20.47 8.32 -2.64
C PRO A 301 21.93 8.02 -2.96
N GLN A 302 22.22 6.90 -3.63
CA GLN A 302 23.57 6.49 -4.04
C GLN A 302 23.90 6.93 -5.47
N HIS A 303 22.96 7.49 -6.19
CA HIS A 303 23.17 7.97 -7.55
C HIS A 303 24.13 9.16 -7.55
N PRO A 304 25.24 9.13 -8.35
CA PRO A 304 26.30 10.13 -8.25
C PRO A 304 25.87 11.57 -8.57
N PHE A 305 24.81 11.73 -9.38
CA PHE A 305 24.31 13.07 -9.76
C PHE A 305 23.02 13.42 -9.04
N PHE A 306 22.09 12.48 -8.86
CA PHE A 306 20.77 12.74 -8.29
C PHE A 306 20.74 12.52 -6.77
N GLY A 307 21.62 11.69 -6.22
CA GLY A 307 21.68 11.42 -4.79
C GLY A 307 21.75 12.68 -3.90
N PRO A 308 22.55 13.70 -4.26
CA PRO A 308 22.58 14.95 -3.52
C PRO A 308 21.29 15.80 -3.57
N GLU A 309 20.37 15.48 -4.51
CA GLU A 309 19.11 16.21 -4.71
C GLU A 309 17.94 15.62 -3.90
N VAL A 310 18.14 14.50 -3.20
CA VAL A 310 17.07 13.76 -2.51
C VAL A 310 17.34 13.58 -1.03
N ASP A 311 16.27 13.47 -0.23
CA ASP A 311 16.35 13.12 1.19
C ASP A 311 16.15 11.60 1.37
N ALA A 312 17.23 10.91 1.74
CA ALA A 312 17.23 9.47 1.94
C ALA A 312 16.25 9.02 3.03
N SER A 313 15.99 9.83 4.06
CA SER A 313 15.05 9.48 5.13
C SER A 313 13.61 9.51 4.67
N ILE A 314 13.25 10.47 3.84
CA ILE A 314 11.91 10.59 3.25
C ILE A 314 11.67 9.47 2.21
N LEU A 315 12.70 9.13 1.42
CA LEU A 315 12.63 7.99 0.50
C LEU A 315 12.46 6.66 1.24
N GLN A 316 13.13 6.50 2.41
CA GLN A 316 12.95 5.31 3.25
C GLN A 316 11.50 5.18 3.76
N GLU A 317 10.86 6.28 4.19
CA GLU A 317 9.43 6.28 4.51
C GLU A 317 8.57 5.88 3.30
N GLY A 318 8.93 6.31 2.09
CA GLY A 318 8.29 5.89 0.84
C GLY A 318 8.39 4.38 0.59
N ILE A 319 9.57 3.78 0.84
CA ILE A 319 9.79 2.32 0.74
C ILE A 319 8.92 1.55 1.75
N GLU A 320 8.81 2.06 2.97
CA GLU A 320 7.97 1.45 4.01
C GLU A 320 6.49 1.46 3.61
N ARG A 321 6.00 2.59 3.09
CA ARG A 321 4.63 2.72 2.56
C ARG A 321 4.37 1.80 1.38
N ALA A 322 5.31 1.70 0.42
CA ALA A 322 5.21 0.81 -0.74
C ALA A 322 5.21 -0.67 -0.31
N THR A 323 6.03 -1.03 0.68
CA THR A 323 6.06 -2.38 1.25
C THR A 323 4.74 -2.72 1.94
N ASP A 324 4.18 -1.78 2.67
CA ASP A 324 2.88 -1.92 3.34
C ASP A 324 1.72 -2.05 2.34
N MET A 325 1.72 -1.27 1.27
CA MET A 325 0.73 -1.38 0.19
C MET A 325 0.79 -2.75 -0.47
N LEU A 326 1.98 -3.26 -0.78
CA LEU A 326 2.19 -4.59 -1.35
C LEU A 326 1.64 -5.69 -0.43
N ARG A 327 1.86 -5.59 0.88
CA ARG A 327 1.37 -6.57 1.87
C ARG A 327 -0.16 -6.63 1.97
N ARG A 328 -0.85 -5.56 1.62
CA ARG A 328 -2.31 -5.46 1.59
C ARG A 328 -2.92 -5.84 0.23
N ALA A 329 -2.09 -5.92 -0.83
CA ALA A 329 -2.54 -6.10 -2.21
C ALA A 329 -2.96 -7.54 -2.53
N ALA A 330 -2.52 -8.54 -1.76
CA ALA A 330 -2.89 -9.95 -1.99
C ALA A 330 -3.02 -10.75 -0.70
N THR A 331 -3.86 -11.78 -0.77
CA THR A 331 -3.93 -12.84 0.24
C THR A 331 -3.56 -14.18 -0.37
N VAL A 332 -2.96 -15.08 0.45
CA VAL A 332 -2.59 -16.43 0.05
C VAL A 332 -3.25 -17.42 1.00
N THR A 333 -3.96 -18.40 0.47
CA THR A 333 -4.56 -19.49 1.25
C THR A 333 -4.07 -20.85 0.74
N LEU A 334 -3.99 -21.83 1.65
CA LEU A 334 -3.45 -23.16 1.39
C LEU A 334 -4.46 -24.24 1.76
N GLU A 335 -4.54 -25.28 0.91
CA GLU A 335 -5.24 -26.50 1.21
C GLU A 335 -4.35 -27.71 0.82
N LEU A 336 -4.05 -28.56 1.79
CA LEU A 336 -3.31 -29.82 1.55
C LEU A 336 -4.31 -30.98 1.54
N ALA A 337 -4.48 -31.62 0.39
CA ALA A 337 -5.36 -32.76 0.18
C ALA A 337 -4.58 -33.93 -0.43
N GLY A 338 -4.28 -34.93 0.38
CA GLY A 338 -3.49 -36.09 -0.03
C GLY A 338 -2.06 -35.72 -0.40
N ASP A 339 -1.70 -35.85 -1.66
CA ASP A 339 -0.38 -35.55 -2.22
C ASP A 339 -0.30 -34.19 -2.92
N LYS A 340 -1.36 -33.39 -2.84
CA LYS A 340 -1.50 -32.10 -3.55
C LYS A 340 -1.68 -30.95 -2.59
N LEU A 341 -0.90 -29.90 -2.81
CA LEU A 341 -1.07 -28.62 -2.16
C LEU A 341 -1.73 -27.62 -3.15
N SER A 342 -2.94 -27.20 -2.87
CA SER A 342 -3.60 -26.08 -3.59
C SER A 342 -3.19 -24.77 -2.92
N VAL A 343 -2.71 -23.83 -3.73
CA VAL A 343 -2.33 -22.48 -3.31
C VAL A 343 -3.19 -21.49 -4.07
N ARG A 344 -4.05 -20.76 -3.38
CA ARG A 344 -4.85 -19.69 -3.96
C ARG A 344 -4.25 -18.34 -3.62
N VAL A 345 -4.00 -17.52 -4.64
CA VAL A 345 -3.59 -16.12 -4.53
C VAL A 345 -4.77 -15.26 -4.94
N THR A 346 -5.27 -14.45 -4.05
CA THR A 346 -6.39 -13.53 -4.29
C THR A 346 -5.86 -12.12 -4.47
N ASN A 347 -6.30 -11.44 -5.53
CA ASN A 347 -6.02 -10.04 -5.77
C ASN A 347 -6.99 -9.16 -4.97
N GLU A 348 -6.47 -8.38 -4.03
CA GLU A 348 -7.24 -7.44 -3.21
C GLU A 348 -7.17 -6.00 -3.74
N SER A 349 -6.47 -5.77 -4.86
CA SER A 349 -6.33 -4.44 -5.48
C SER A 349 -7.40 -4.16 -6.55
N GLY A 350 -7.52 -2.89 -6.94
CA GLY A 350 -8.51 -2.44 -7.94
C GLY A 350 -8.08 -2.64 -9.41
N HIS A 351 -6.95 -3.24 -9.69
CA HIS A 351 -6.35 -3.43 -11.00
C HIS A 351 -5.67 -4.80 -11.05
N LYS A 352 -5.09 -5.21 -12.18
CA LYS A 352 -4.32 -6.46 -12.24
C LYS A 352 -3.19 -6.48 -11.22
N LEU A 353 -2.79 -7.66 -10.81
CA LEU A 353 -1.70 -7.86 -9.87
C LEU A 353 -0.64 -8.80 -10.46
N PRO A 354 0.61 -8.32 -10.69
CA PRO A 354 1.04 -6.90 -10.60
C PRO A 354 0.50 -6.03 -11.74
N THR A 355 0.56 -4.69 -11.58
CA THR A 355 0.20 -3.71 -12.60
C THR A 355 1.31 -2.68 -12.83
N GLY A 356 1.06 -1.70 -13.70
CA GLY A 356 2.00 -0.64 -14.07
C GLY A 356 2.98 -1.08 -15.14
N TYR A 357 4.16 -0.45 -15.17
CA TYR A 357 5.20 -0.73 -16.17
C TYR A 357 5.55 -2.23 -16.21
N PRO A 358 5.38 -2.91 -17.36
CA PRO A 358 5.42 -4.38 -17.40
C PRO A 358 6.83 -4.95 -17.42
N GLU A 359 7.82 -4.22 -17.98
CA GLU A 359 9.13 -4.75 -18.28
C GLU A 359 9.92 -5.12 -17.02
N GLY A 360 10.23 -6.39 -16.89
CA GLY A 360 10.97 -6.94 -15.75
C GLY A 360 10.19 -7.02 -14.43
N ARG A 361 8.95 -6.52 -14.36
CA ARG A 361 8.10 -6.58 -13.17
C ARG A 361 7.40 -7.92 -13.06
N ARG A 362 7.48 -8.57 -11.88
CA ARG A 362 6.91 -9.90 -11.69
C ARG A 362 6.52 -10.19 -10.26
N MET A 363 5.60 -11.17 -10.10
CA MET A 363 5.28 -11.83 -8.84
C MET A 363 5.41 -13.33 -9.02
N TRP A 364 5.78 -14.06 -7.96
CA TRP A 364 5.87 -15.52 -8.02
C TRP A 364 5.67 -16.16 -6.66
N LEU A 365 5.35 -17.45 -6.65
CA LEU A 365 5.29 -18.27 -5.45
C LEU A 365 6.62 -18.97 -5.21
N HIS A 366 7.11 -18.92 -3.96
CA HIS A 366 8.10 -19.85 -3.44
C HIS A 366 7.39 -20.82 -2.51
N VAL A 367 7.32 -22.06 -2.90
CA VAL A 367 6.59 -23.14 -2.23
C VAL A 367 7.58 -24.15 -1.69
N ARG A 368 7.49 -24.48 -0.39
CA ARG A 368 8.22 -25.54 0.25
C ARG A 368 7.26 -26.45 1.01
N ALA A 369 7.36 -27.76 0.82
CA ALA A 369 6.65 -28.72 1.63
C ALA A 369 7.64 -29.61 2.42
N PHE A 370 7.25 -30.05 3.61
CA PHE A 370 8.12 -30.74 4.55
C PHE A 370 7.46 -32.01 5.08
N ASP A 371 8.29 -33.02 5.38
CA ASP A 371 7.89 -34.22 6.10
C ASP A 371 7.84 -34.00 7.63
N ASP A 372 7.44 -35.03 8.38
CA ASP A 372 7.40 -35.02 9.85
C ASP A 372 8.76 -34.68 10.51
N ASN A 373 9.86 -34.94 9.81
CA ASN A 373 11.22 -34.67 10.29
C ASN A 373 11.72 -33.29 9.86
N ARG A 374 10.87 -32.50 9.14
CA ARG A 374 11.19 -31.19 8.55
C ARG A 374 12.22 -31.21 7.41
N ASN A 375 12.37 -32.35 6.76
CA ASN A 375 13.09 -32.38 5.50
C ASN A 375 12.21 -31.79 4.39
N ILE A 376 12.80 -31.01 3.50
CA ILE A 376 12.10 -30.51 2.32
C ILE A 376 11.83 -31.71 1.40
N VAL A 377 10.56 -31.99 1.13
CA VAL A 377 10.10 -33.03 0.19
C VAL A 377 9.68 -32.46 -1.15
N PHE A 378 9.39 -31.16 -1.20
CA PHE A 378 9.07 -30.42 -2.43
C PHE A 378 9.53 -28.97 -2.29
N GLU A 379 10.12 -28.40 -3.37
CA GLU A 379 10.45 -26.98 -3.46
C GLU A 379 10.25 -26.49 -4.89
N SER A 380 9.61 -25.32 -5.08
CA SER A 380 9.45 -24.61 -6.34
C SER A 380 9.54 -23.11 -6.12
N GLY A 381 10.06 -22.36 -7.11
CA GLY A 381 10.15 -20.89 -7.09
C GLY A 381 11.23 -20.33 -6.17
N ARG A 382 12.33 -21.08 -5.97
CA ARG A 382 13.46 -20.62 -5.15
C ARG A 382 14.16 -19.42 -5.77
N TYR A 383 14.35 -18.35 -4.96
CA TYR A 383 15.12 -17.19 -5.35
C TYR A 383 16.49 -17.15 -4.69
N VAL A 384 17.54 -16.91 -5.49
CA VAL A 384 18.93 -16.79 -5.03
C VAL A 384 19.28 -15.31 -4.90
N PHE A 385 19.19 -14.77 -3.69
CA PHE A 385 19.36 -13.34 -3.41
C PHE A 385 20.74 -12.82 -3.82
N SER A 386 21.82 -13.59 -3.64
CA SER A 386 23.19 -13.17 -3.98
C SER A 386 23.41 -12.91 -5.46
N THR A 387 22.68 -13.62 -6.32
CA THR A 387 22.76 -13.52 -7.79
C THR A 387 21.53 -12.87 -8.42
N ALA A 388 20.52 -12.54 -7.62
CA ALA A 388 19.21 -12.05 -8.08
C ALA A 388 18.54 -12.98 -9.10
N THR A 389 18.68 -14.30 -8.92
CA THR A 389 18.20 -15.31 -9.87
C THR A 389 17.00 -16.05 -9.31
N LEU A 390 15.92 -16.10 -10.08
CA LEU A 390 14.79 -16.99 -9.85
C LEU A 390 15.08 -18.33 -10.54
N THR A 391 15.23 -19.39 -9.75
CA THR A 391 15.59 -20.72 -10.24
C THR A 391 14.54 -21.24 -11.23
N GLY A 392 14.97 -21.73 -12.36
CA GLY A 392 14.09 -22.27 -13.40
C GLY A 392 13.43 -21.25 -14.32
N TYR A 393 13.52 -19.95 -14.01
CA TYR A 393 12.94 -18.92 -14.86
C TYR A 393 13.67 -18.81 -16.20
N GLY A 394 12.91 -18.95 -17.30
CA GLY A 394 13.46 -18.93 -18.65
C GLY A 394 14.14 -20.22 -19.09
N ALA A 395 14.20 -21.26 -18.25
CA ALA A 395 14.73 -22.55 -18.63
C ALA A 395 13.70 -23.38 -19.40
N GLU A 396 14.14 -24.05 -20.45
CA GLU A 396 13.27 -24.95 -21.24
C GLU A 396 12.98 -26.26 -20.50
N LEU A 397 11.85 -26.87 -20.81
CA LEU A 397 11.49 -28.17 -20.24
C LEU A 397 12.51 -29.23 -20.66
N GLY A 398 13.17 -29.83 -19.67
CA GLY A 398 14.27 -30.79 -19.88
C GLY A 398 15.64 -30.23 -19.53
N ASP A 399 15.78 -28.91 -19.34
CA ASP A 399 16.99 -28.34 -18.72
C ASP A 399 17.08 -28.80 -17.28
N PRO A 400 18.25 -29.25 -16.78
CA PRO A 400 18.43 -29.65 -15.38
C PRO A 400 18.17 -28.51 -14.36
N ASN A 401 18.16 -27.26 -14.79
CA ASN A 401 17.82 -26.11 -13.98
C ASN A 401 16.32 -25.72 -14.07
N CYS A 402 15.53 -26.39 -14.92
CA CYS A 402 14.11 -26.09 -15.07
C CYS A 402 13.36 -26.40 -13.79
N ASP A 403 12.50 -25.48 -13.37
CA ASP A 403 11.48 -25.71 -12.37
C ASP A 403 10.11 -25.81 -13.06
N PRO A 404 9.59 -27.02 -13.32
CA PRO A 404 8.35 -27.21 -14.08
C PRO A 404 7.09 -26.75 -13.33
N TYR A 405 7.22 -26.41 -12.06
CA TYR A 405 6.12 -25.95 -11.21
C TYR A 405 6.22 -24.44 -10.89
N LEU A 406 7.21 -23.76 -11.48
CA LEU A 406 7.39 -22.33 -11.26
C LEU A 406 6.19 -21.52 -11.76
N GLN A 407 5.49 -20.88 -10.84
CA GLN A 407 4.39 -19.96 -11.15
C GLN A 407 4.86 -18.51 -11.03
N VAL A 408 4.83 -17.77 -12.15
CA VAL A 408 5.18 -16.35 -12.22
C VAL A 408 4.03 -15.58 -12.89
N TRP A 409 3.52 -14.56 -12.22
CA TRP A 409 2.56 -13.61 -12.78
C TRP A 409 3.31 -12.37 -13.29
N GLU A 410 3.16 -12.12 -14.59
CA GLU A 410 3.86 -11.05 -15.29
C GLU A 410 3.16 -10.77 -16.64
N SER A 411 3.52 -9.67 -17.27
CA SER A 411 3.25 -9.43 -18.69
C SER A 411 4.55 -9.52 -19.47
N ARG A 412 4.54 -10.20 -20.61
CA ARG A 412 5.68 -10.28 -21.55
C ARG A 412 5.23 -9.77 -22.90
N MET A 413 5.96 -8.80 -23.38
CA MET A 413 5.74 -8.18 -24.67
C MET A 413 6.71 -8.75 -25.72
N GLY A 414 6.46 -8.42 -26.97
CA GLY A 414 7.33 -8.83 -28.06
C GLY A 414 7.05 -8.16 -29.39
N MET A 415 7.91 -8.42 -30.35
CA MET A 415 7.84 -7.91 -31.71
C MET A 415 7.27 -8.93 -32.68
N SER A 416 6.36 -8.50 -33.54
CA SER A 416 5.96 -9.29 -34.70
C SER A 416 7.12 -9.47 -35.70
N PRO A 417 7.08 -10.51 -36.56
CA PRO A 417 8.14 -10.73 -37.57
C PRO A 417 8.40 -9.53 -38.48
N ASP A 418 7.33 -8.77 -38.81
CA ASP A 418 7.45 -7.60 -39.70
C ASP A 418 8.18 -6.44 -39.03
N VAL A 419 7.85 -6.13 -37.77
CA VAL A 419 8.54 -5.11 -36.97
C VAL A 419 9.98 -5.51 -36.73
N ALA A 420 10.21 -6.77 -36.35
CA ALA A 420 11.53 -7.31 -36.10
C ALA A 420 12.44 -7.24 -37.36
N ALA A 421 11.87 -7.57 -38.51
CA ALA A 421 12.60 -7.46 -39.80
C ALA A 421 12.95 -6.01 -40.14
N LEU A 422 12.05 -5.05 -39.87
CA LEU A 422 12.29 -3.64 -40.08
C LEU A 422 13.39 -3.10 -39.16
N ALA A 423 13.33 -3.48 -37.88
CA ALA A 423 14.33 -3.10 -36.88
C ALA A 423 15.66 -3.89 -36.99
N GLY A 424 15.70 -4.96 -37.74
CA GLY A 424 16.87 -5.83 -37.82
C GLY A 424 17.17 -6.62 -36.54
N LEU A 425 16.13 -6.94 -35.80
CA LEU A 425 16.16 -7.64 -34.51
C LEU A 425 15.44 -8.99 -34.59
N PRO A 426 15.63 -9.92 -33.63
CA PRO A 426 14.86 -11.16 -33.55
C PRO A 426 13.38 -10.88 -33.26
N ALA A 427 12.47 -11.61 -33.90
CA ALA A 427 11.04 -11.60 -33.57
C ALA A 427 10.77 -12.41 -32.29
N GLY A 428 9.69 -12.09 -31.60
CA GLY A 428 9.27 -12.74 -30.37
C GLY A 428 9.48 -11.88 -29.13
N GLU A 429 9.71 -12.52 -27.97
CA GLU A 429 9.85 -11.81 -26.69
C GLU A 429 10.98 -10.77 -26.73
N SER A 430 10.69 -9.57 -26.23
CA SER A 430 11.59 -8.43 -26.33
C SER A 430 11.34 -7.42 -25.22
N PHE A 431 12.41 -6.76 -24.76
CA PHE A 431 12.37 -5.60 -23.88
C PHE A 431 12.51 -4.26 -24.62
N HIS A 432 12.50 -4.27 -25.95
CA HIS A 432 12.51 -3.08 -26.80
C HIS A 432 11.11 -2.43 -26.80
N LEU A 433 10.78 -1.68 -25.74
CA LEU A 433 9.46 -1.19 -25.42
C LEU A 433 8.73 -0.59 -26.63
N LEU A 434 9.38 0.32 -27.38
CA LEU A 434 8.76 1.04 -28.49
C LEU A 434 8.58 0.17 -29.76
N LEU A 435 9.22 -1.00 -29.83
CA LEU A 435 9.09 -1.93 -30.96
C LEU A 435 8.09 -3.06 -30.68
N ASN A 436 7.65 -3.19 -29.45
CA ASN A 436 6.71 -4.22 -29.06
C ASN A 436 5.29 -3.89 -29.57
N ASN A 437 4.70 -4.86 -30.27
CA ASN A 437 3.33 -4.80 -30.77
C ASN A 437 2.55 -6.11 -30.53
N LEU A 438 3.15 -7.03 -29.75
CA LEU A 438 2.55 -8.29 -29.34
C LEU A 438 2.56 -8.42 -27.82
N ARG A 439 1.49 -8.97 -27.28
CA ARG A 439 1.48 -9.46 -25.90
C ARG A 439 1.57 -10.96 -25.92
N LEU A 440 2.74 -11.51 -25.52
CA LEU A 440 3.04 -12.94 -25.60
C LEU A 440 2.59 -13.70 -24.34
N LYS A 441 2.54 -12.99 -23.21
CA LYS A 441 2.02 -13.48 -21.93
C LYS A 441 1.40 -12.32 -21.15
N ASP A 442 0.24 -12.55 -20.58
CA ASP A 442 -0.35 -11.70 -19.54
C ASP A 442 -1.24 -12.57 -18.63
N ASN A 443 -0.59 -13.21 -17.66
CA ASN A 443 -1.26 -14.06 -16.68
C ASN A 443 -1.45 -13.35 -15.33
N ARG A 444 -1.34 -12.02 -15.28
CA ARG A 444 -1.54 -11.21 -14.09
C ARG A 444 -2.96 -11.41 -13.57
N ILE A 445 -3.11 -11.53 -12.24
CA ILE A 445 -4.39 -11.83 -11.61
C ILE A 445 -5.33 -10.62 -11.74
N PRO A 446 -6.52 -10.74 -12.33
CA PRO A 446 -7.44 -9.62 -12.52
C PRO A 446 -8.05 -9.14 -11.19
N PRO A 447 -8.62 -7.90 -11.13
CA PRO A 447 -9.32 -7.37 -9.96
C PRO A 447 -10.73 -7.93 -9.80
N ARG A 448 -11.37 -7.66 -8.66
CA ARG A 448 -12.79 -7.91 -8.44
C ARG A 448 -13.64 -7.21 -9.51
N GLY A 449 -14.64 -7.93 -10.06
CA GLY A 449 -15.51 -7.42 -11.11
C GLY A 449 -14.96 -7.59 -12.53
N PHE A 450 -13.81 -8.25 -12.69
CA PHE A 450 -13.26 -8.61 -13.99
C PHE A 450 -14.29 -9.28 -14.90
N THR A 451 -14.31 -8.87 -16.17
CA THR A 451 -15.01 -9.60 -17.25
C THR A 451 -14.13 -9.64 -18.50
N ASN A 452 -14.11 -10.77 -19.17
CA ASN A 452 -13.32 -10.95 -20.40
C ASN A 452 -13.72 -9.92 -21.47
N ALA A 453 -15.02 -9.63 -21.62
CA ALA A 453 -15.51 -8.68 -22.61
C ALA A 453 -14.97 -7.26 -22.38
N ALA A 454 -14.95 -6.79 -21.13
CA ALA A 454 -14.42 -5.46 -20.80
C ALA A 454 -12.90 -5.37 -21.09
N TYR A 455 -12.15 -6.42 -20.77
CA TYR A 455 -10.71 -6.46 -20.98
C TYR A 455 -10.31 -6.57 -22.45
N VAL A 456 -11.07 -7.29 -23.28
CA VAL A 456 -10.88 -7.33 -24.73
C VAL A 456 -11.12 -5.95 -25.37
N ALA A 457 -12.02 -5.15 -24.79
CA ALA A 457 -12.37 -3.86 -25.37
C ALA A 457 -11.18 -2.88 -25.41
N PHE A 458 -10.33 -2.87 -24.37
CA PHE A 458 -9.10 -2.03 -24.32
C PHE A 458 -7.81 -2.79 -24.68
N GLY A 459 -7.90 -4.07 -25.10
CA GLY A 459 -6.74 -4.90 -25.45
C GLY A 459 -5.95 -5.40 -24.24
N GLY A 460 -6.58 -5.51 -23.07
CA GLY A 460 -5.98 -5.97 -21.81
C GLY A 460 -6.34 -7.41 -21.43
N GLU A 461 -6.86 -8.21 -22.37
CA GLU A 461 -7.24 -9.60 -22.12
C GLU A 461 -6.05 -10.45 -21.61
N PRO A 462 -6.30 -11.47 -20.77
CA PRO A 462 -5.29 -12.44 -20.37
C PRO A 462 -4.70 -13.19 -21.58
N VAL A 463 -3.39 -13.42 -21.57
CA VAL A 463 -2.67 -14.20 -22.59
C VAL A 463 -1.84 -15.28 -21.90
N GLY A 464 -1.99 -16.53 -22.34
CA GLY A 464 -1.36 -17.70 -21.72
C GLY A 464 -1.96 -18.11 -20.37
N ALA A 465 -3.09 -17.48 -19.98
CA ALA A 465 -3.92 -17.83 -18.84
C ALA A 465 -5.38 -17.56 -19.16
N SER A 466 -6.30 -18.13 -18.36
CA SER A 466 -7.72 -17.86 -18.49
C SER A 466 -8.35 -17.66 -17.12
N TYR A 467 -9.17 -16.62 -17.00
CA TYR A 467 -9.95 -16.30 -15.81
C TYR A 467 -11.43 -16.22 -16.19
N ALA A 468 -12.29 -16.80 -15.36
CA ALA A 468 -13.74 -16.68 -15.55
C ALA A 468 -14.19 -15.25 -15.21
N ASP A 469 -15.32 -14.82 -15.78
CA ASP A 469 -15.94 -13.54 -15.40
C ASP A 469 -16.22 -13.51 -13.89
N GLY A 470 -15.77 -12.44 -13.23
CA GLY A 470 -15.83 -12.27 -11.78
C GLY A 470 -14.70 -12.94 -11.00
N GLN A 471 -13.80 -13.70 -11.63
CA GLN A 471 -12.65 -14.30 -10.97
C GLN A 471 -11.55 -13.25 -10.73
N TYR A 472 -11.13 -13.12 -9.48
CA TYR A 472 -10.07 -12.21 -9.03
C TYR A 472 -9.00 -12.92 -8.19
N TRP A 473 -8.82 -14.22 -8.44
CA TRP A 473 -7.81 -15.09 -7.82
C TRP A 473 -7.23 -16.04 -8.85
N ASP A 474 -6.06 -16.56 -8.56
CA ASP A 474 -5.49 -17.70 -9.26
C ASP A 474 -5.25 -18.85 -8.29
N GLU A 475 -5.36 -20.09 -8.75
CA GLU A 475 -5.19 -21.29 -7.95
C GLU A 475 -4.20 -22.24 -8.63
N VAL A 476 -3.11 -22.52 -7.92
CA VAL A 476 -2.01 -23.35 -8.40
C VAL A 476 -1.92 -24.61 -7.56
N VAL A 477 -1.85 -25.76 -8.22
CA VAL A 477 -1.76 -27.06 -7.53
C VAL A 477 -0.37 -27.66 -7.68
N TYR A 478 0.26 -27.95 -6.54
CA TYR A 478 1.61 -28.52 -6.47
C TYR A 478 1.57 -29.99 -6.02
N PRO A 479 2.25 -30.92 -6.72
CA PRO A 479 2.33 -32.33 -6.34
C PRO A 479 3.40 -32.54 -5.25
N VAL A 480 3.08 -32.19 -4.03
CA VAL A 480 4.04 -32.21 -2.90
C VAL A 480 4.33 -33.60 -2.33
N GLY A 481 3.55 -34.60 -2.75
CA GLY A 481 3.69 -35.99 -2.30
C GLY A 481 3.02 -36.27 -0.95
N THR A 482 2.74 -37.54 -0.68
CA THR A 482 1.99 -38.01 0.51
C THR A 482 2.80 -37.89 1.82
N ALA A 483 4.11 -37.66 1.74
CA ALA A 483 4.96 -37.42 2.90
C ALA A 483 4.86 -35.99 3.45
N ALA A 484 4.28 -35.07 2.67
CA ALA A 484 4.13 -33.68 3.06
C ALA A 484 3.08 -33.55 4.20
N VAL A 485 3.49 -32.98 5.32
CA VAL A 485 2.62 -32.70 6.48
C VAL A 485 2.62 -31.20 6.83
N GLN A 486 3.57 -30.46 6.30
CA GLN A 486 3.71 -29.01 6.47
C GLN A 486 3.98 -28.38 5.11
N ALA A 487 3.53 -27.15 4.92
CA ALA A 487 3.87 -26.32 3.76
C ALA A 487 4.12 -24.88 4.20
N ASP A 488 5.10 -24.24 3.57
CA ASP A 488 5.43 -22.81 3.69
C ASP A 488 5.42 -22.22 2.28
N VAL A 489 4.54 -21.23 2.06
CA VAL A 489 4.37 -20.58 0.77
C VAL A 489 4.55 -19.08 0.95
N THR A 490 5.43 -18.50 0.13
CA THR A 490 5.69 -17.07 0.10
C THR A 490 5.38 -16.52 -1.29
N LEU A 491 4.54 -15.49 -1.35
CA LEU A 491 4.32 -14.69 -2.55
C LEU A 491 5.30 -13.53 -2.55
N TYR A 492 6.12 -13.46 -3.61
CA TYR A 492 7.09 -12.39 -3.82
C TYR A 492 6.65 -11.44 -4.93
N TYR A 493 7.03 -10.16 -4.79
CA TYR A 493 6.99 -9.14 -5.82
C TYR A 493 8.39 -8.61 -6.08
N GLN A 494 8.74 -8.34 -7.34
CA GLN A 494 10.00 -7.72 -7.74
C GLN A 494 9.75 -6.58 -8.72
N THR A 495 10.34 -5.41 -8.43
CA THR A 495 10.18 -4.18 -9.24
C THR A 495 10.81 -4.31 -10.61
N ALA A 496 12.04 -4.84 -10.68
CA ALA A 496 12.79 -5.06 -11.92
C ALA A 496 13.60 -6.34 -11.83
N SER A 497 13.46 -7.22 -12.82
CA SER A 497 14.22 -8.47 -12.89
C SER A 497 15.67 -8.21 -13.31
N ARG A 498 16.58 -9.11 -12.93
CA ARG A 498 17.96 -9.09 -13.38
C ARG A 498 18.08 -9.03 -14.91
N GLY A 499 17.29 -9.85 -15.62
CA GLY A 499 17.35 -9.88 -17.07
C GLY A 499 17.02 -8.55 -17.73
N TYR A 500 16.05 -7.80 -17.17
CA TYR A 500 15.72 -6.47 -17.66
C TYR A 500 16.83 -5.45 -17.38
N ILE A 501 17.42 -5.48 -16.19
CA ILE A 501 18.55 -4.59 -15.84
C ILE A 501 19.76 -4.86 -16.74
N GLU A 502 20.08 -6.15 -16.99
CA GLU A 502 21.17 -6.55 -17.90
C GLU A 502 20.87 -6.12 -19.35
N PHE A 503 19.62 -6.27 -19.82
CA PHE A 503 19.20 -5.77 -21.12
C PHE A 503 19.43 -4.26 -21.26
N LEU A 504 19.02 -3.45 -20.29
CA LEU A 504 19.20 -2.00 -20.30
C LEU A 504 20.68 -1.59 -20.32
N ARG A 505 21.57 -2.41 -19.74
CA ARG A 505 23.02 -2.22 -19.82
C ARG A 505 23.58 -2.61 -21.20
N ASP A 506 23.24 -3.83 -21.65
CA ASP A 506 23.94 -4.49 -22.79
C ASP A 506 23.48 -3.92 -24.14
N GLU A 507 22.20 -3.55 -24.26
CA GLU A 507 21.64 -2.99 -25.50
C GLU A 507 21.77 -1.46 -25.60
N ASN A 508 22.12 -0.75 -24.52
CA ASN A 508 22.34 0.69 -24.57
C ASN A 508 23.70 1.03 -25.16
N THR A 509 23.70 1.45 -26.42
CA THR A 509 24.90 1.85 -27.14
C THR A 509 25.10 3.35 -27.28
N THR A 510 24.13 4.15 -26.82
CA THR A 510 24.08 5.60 -27.03
C THR A 510 24.48 6.42 -25.81
N THR A 511 24.23 5.89 -24.59
CA THR A 511 24.50 6.59 -23.33
C THR A 511 25.11 5.67 -22.27
N ALA A 512 25.60 6.25 -21.17
CA ALA A 512 26.08 5.47 -20.02
C ALA A 512 24.95 5.10 -19.02
N ALA A 513 23.69 5.45 -19.29
CA ALA A 513 22.60 5.30 -18.34
C ALA A 513 22.35 3.85 -17.92
N GLY A 514 22.43 2.90 -18.87
CA GLY A 514 22.29 1.47 -18.59
C GLY A 514 23.41 0.94 -17.70
N ASN A 515 24.66 1.34 -17.95
CA ASN A 515 25.80 0.95 -17.11
C ASN A 515 25.65 1.50 -15.68
N LEU A 516 25.25 2.76 -15.55
CA LEU A 516 25.06 3.39 -14.24
C LEU A 516 23.94 2.71 -13.44
N LEU A 517 22.80 2.41 -14.09
CA LEU A 517 21.72 1.66 -13.47
C LEU A 517 22.19 0.27 -13.01
N PHE A 518 22.95 -0.44 -13.86
CA PHE A 518 23.50 -1.74 -13.50
C PHE A 518 24.46 -1.67 -12.30
N ASP A 519 25.34 -0.69 -12.26
CA ASP A 519 26.28 -0.47 -11.15
C ASP A 519 25.52 -0.20 -9.83
N LEU A 520 24.50 0.64 -9.84
CA LEU A 520 23.63 0.89 -8.69
C LEU A 520 22.92 -0.38 -8.24
N TRP A 521 22.34 -1.12 -9.19
CA TRP A 521 21.66 -2.38 -8.92
C TRP A 521 22.61 -3.43 -8.32
N ASP A 522 23.81 -3.63 -8.91
CA ASP A 522 24.74 -4.67 -8.45
C ASP A 522 25.37 -4.36 -7.08
N GLN A 523 25.69 -3.10 -6.81
CA GLN A 523 26.40 -2.70 -5.61
C GLN A 523 25.49 -2.59 -4.37
N TYR A 524 24.21 -2.22 -4.55
CA TYR A 524 23.37 -1.83 -3.41
C TYR A 524 22.22 -2.80 -3.15
N ASN A 525 21.26 -2.94 -4.07
CA ASN A 525 19.99 -3.61 -3.72
C ASN A 525 19.66 -4.85 -4.57
N LYS A 526 20.14 -4.95 -5.82
CA LYS A 526 19.78 -6.00 -6.80
C LYS A 526 18.26 -6.15 -7.01
N SER A 527 17.48 -5.08 -6.79
CA SER A 527 16.00 -5.11 -6.82
C SER A 527 15.45 -6.28 -6.00
N VAL A 528 15.82 -6.31 -4.71
CA VAL A 528 15.44 -7.37 -3.77
C VAL A 528 13.94 -7.56 -3.76
N PRO A 529 13.45 -8.80 -3.92
CA PRO A 529 12.02 -9.08 -3.88
C PRO A 529 11.39 -8.75 -2.53
N VAL A 530 10.23 -8.13 -2.58
CA VAL A 530 9.39 -7.86 -1.42
C VAL A 530 8.48 -9.06 -1.17
N VAL A 531 8.37 -9.46 0.07
CA VAL A 531 7.38 -10.46 0.48
C VAL A 531 6.02 -9.80 0.58
N VAL A 532 5.09 -10.20 -0.27
CA VAL A 532 3.71 -9.69 -0.33
C VAL A 532 2.83 -10.42 0.68
N ALA A 533 2.86 -11.73 0.65
CA ALA A 533 2.08 -12.58 1.58
C ALA A 533 2.83 -13.87 1.89
N ARG A 534 2.50 -14.45 3.04
CA ARG A 534 2.94 -15.81 3.41
C ARG A 534 1.75 -16.62 3.89
N ALA A 535 1.77 -17.89 3.59
CA ALA A 535 0.83 -18.83 4.15
C ALA A 535 1.58 -20.08 4.62
N PHE A 536 1.08 -20.68 5.68
CA PHE A 536 1.65 -21.87 6.27
C PHE A 536 0.55 -22.90 6.55
N PHE A 537 0.84 -24.14 6.28
CA PHE A 537 -0.01 -25.27 6.62
C PHE A 537 0.70 -26.20 7.59
N GLU A 538 0.02 -26.61 8.65
CA GLU A 538 0.50 -27.60 9.63
C GLU A 538 -0.63 -28.54 9.99
N SER A 539 -0.40 -29.82 9.81
CA SER A 539 -1.40 -30.86 10.16
C SER A 539 -1.53 -31.12 11.66
N ASP A 540 -0.53 -30.77 12.49
CA ASP A 540 -0.57 -30.97 13.95
C ASP A 540 -1.23 -29.80 14.70
N THR A 541 -2.53 -29.90 14.93
CA THR A 541 -3.30 -28.92 15.72
C THR A 541 -2.75 -28.67 17.13
N LYS A 542 -1.95 -29.60 17.71
CA LYS A 542 -1.31 -29.38 19.01
C LYS A 542 -0.24 -28.30 18.96
N ILE A 543 0.44 -28.15 17.81
CA ILE A 543 1.45 -27.11 17.63
C ILE A 543 0.75 -25.74 17.59
N LEU A 544 -0.30 -25.60 16.79
CA LEU A 544 -1.12 -24.38 16.71
C LEU A 544 -1.64 -23.99 18.09
N ASN A 545 -2.28 -24.92 18.79
CA ASN A 545 -2.80 -24.70 20.15
C ASN A 545 -1.74 -24.26 21.17
N ARG A 546 -0.50 -24.71 21.04
CA ARG A 546 0.61 -24.26 21.90
C ARG A 546 1.03 -22.83 21.60
N CYS A 547 1.01 -22.43 20.31
CA CYS A 547 1.28 -21.06 19.93
C CYS A 547 0.18 -20.12 20.43
N HIS A 548 -1.10 -20.39 20.19
CA HIS A 548 -2.23 -19.62 20.74
C HIS A 548 -2.11 -19.41 22.25
N LYS A 549 -1.81 -20.47 22.99
CA LYS A 549 -1.55 -20.36 24.44
C LYS A 549 -0.37 -19.46 24.79
N ASN A 550 0.67 -19.43 23.96
CA ASN A 550 1.82 -18.56 24.16
C ASN A 550 1.45 -17.11 23.93
N VAL A 551 0.75 -16.81 22.82
CA VAL A 551 0.23 -15.46 22.50
C VAL A 551 -0.58 -14.94 23.67
N ALA A 552 -1.64 -15.64 24.07
CA ALA A 552 -2.51 -15.25 25.18
C ALA A 552 -1.74 -15.01 26.50
N LYS A 553 -0.75 -15.84 26.79
CA LYS A 553 0.03 -15.73 28.04
C LYS A 553 0.98 -14.55 28.08
N VAL A 554 1.64 -14.23 26.96
CA VAL A 554 2.60 -13.12 26.92
C VAL A 554 1.88 -11.79 26.88
N GLU A 555 0.77 -11.74 26.17
CA GLU A 555 -0.13 -10.60 26.09
C GLU A 555 -0.75 -10.27 27.46
N GLU A 556 -1.32 -11.23 28.15
CA GLU A 556 -1.87 -11.02 29.50
C GLU A 556 -0.82 -10.46 30.47
N ARG A 557 0.43 -10.89 30.35
CA ARG A 557 1.53 -10.37 31.18
C ARG A 557 1.83 -8.91 30.87
N TYR A 558 1.87 -8.55 29.59
CA TYR A 558 2.08 -7.18 29.18
C TYR A 558 0.95 -6.28 29.67
N ARG A 559 -0.31 -6.65 29.37
CA ARG A 559 -1.52 -5.91 29.76
C ARG A 559 -1.57 -5.65 31.28
N ARG A 560 -1.23 -6.67 32.09
CA ARG A 560 -1.13 -6.49 33.54
C ARG A 560 -0.05 -5.52 33.97
N ALA A 561 1.12 -5.55 33.32
CA ALA A 561 2.25 -4.66 33.64
C ALA A 561 1.91 -3.21 33.27
N HIS A 562 1.36 -2.98 32.07
CA HIS A 562 0.91 -1.71 31.57
C HIS A 562 -0.17 -1.10 32.48
N MET A 563 -1.26 -1.84 32.75
CA MET A 563 -2.32 -1.40 33.66
C MET A 563 -1.78 -1.03 35.05
N LYS A 564 -0.86 -1.84 35.60
CA LYS A 564 -0.27 -1.54 36.90
C LYS A 564 0.57 -0.26 36.89
N ALA A 565 1.33 -0.02 35.85
CA ALA A 565 2.17 1.16 35.70
C ALA A 565 1.33 2.44 35.67
N TRP A 566 0.27 2.45 34.85
CA TRP A 566 -0.65 3.57 34.74
C TRP A 566 -1.51 3.77 36.00
N ALA A 567 -2.10 2.72 36.55
CA ALA A 567 -2.90 2.82 37.76
C ALA A 567 -2.07 3.39 38.94
N GLN A 568 -0.81 3.02 39.04
CA GLN A 568 0.08 3.56 40.08
C GLN A 568 0.39 5.05 39.85
N CYS A 569 0.53 5.46 38.58
CA CYS A 569 0.70 6.86 38.21
C CYS A 569 -0.52 7.69 38.63
N PHE A 570 -1.73 7.29 38.22
CA PHE A 570 -2.97 7.97 38.58
C PHE A 570 -3.27 7.96 40.08
N GLU A 571 -2.93 6.89 40.80
CA GLU A 571 -3.06 6.85 42.25
C GLU A 571 -2.14 7.87 42.94
N THR A 572 -0.97 8.14 42.37
CA THR A 572 -0.01 9.15 42.87
C THR A 572 -0.53 10.56 42.60
N GLU A 573 -1.02 10.83 41.41
CA GLU A 573 -1.62 12.12 41.04
C GLU A 573 -2.87 12.43 41.84
N ALA A 574 -3.77 11.44 42.00
CA ALA A 574 -4.92 11.57 42.88
C ALA A 574 -4.55 11.82 44.35
N GLY A 575 -3.33 11.52 44.76
CA GLY A 575 -2.73 11.84 46.03
C GLY A 575 -2.14 13.26 46.13
N GLY A 576 -2.19 14.05 45.05
CA GLY A 576 -1.60 15.40 45.01
C GLY A 576 -0.08 15.41 44.72
N LEU A 577 0.51 14.30 44.27
CA LEU A 577 1.90 14.20 43.93
C LEU A 577 2.07 13.96 42.40
N PRO A 578 3.07 14.55 41.74
CA PRO A 578 3.30 14.31 40.32
C PRO A 578 3.67 12.83 40.04
N CYS A 579 3.17 12.28 38.94
CA CYS A 579 3.56 10.97 38.47
C CYS A 579 5.03 10.99 38.01
N ASP A 580 5.80 9.97 38.40
CA ASP A 580 7.11 9.69 37.81
C ASP A 580 6.92 9.02 36.44
N THR A 581 6.72 9.89 35.43
CA THR A 581 6.47 9.44 34.04
C THR A 581 7.65 8.66 33.46
N PRO A 582 8.93 9.04 33.66
CA PRO A 582 10.06 8.22 33.22
C PRO A 582 10.07 6.81 33.81
N ALA A 583 9.76 6.67 35.11
CA ALA A 583 9.72 5.36 35.74
C ALA A 583 8.51 4.53 35.27
N ARG A 584 7.36 5.15 34.99
CA ARG A 584 6.19 4.51 34.37
C ARG A 584 6.54 3.97 33.00
N ASP A 585 7.09 4.81 32.12
CA ASP A 585 7.41 4.51 30.72
C ASP A 585 8.50 3.44 30.63
N ALA A 586 9.52 3.49 31.48
CA ALA A 586 10.54 2.46 31.57
C ALA A 586 9.96 1.08 31.94
N ARG A 587 8.94 1.03 32.81
CA ARG A 587 8.26 -0.24 33.17
C ARG A 587 7.44 -0.79 32.02
N ILE A 588 6.74 0.09 31.28
CA ILE A 588 5.95 -0.30 30.09
C ILE A 588 6.91 -0.81 29.02
N ALA A 589 7.96 -0.05 28.67
CA ALA A 589 8.97 -0.45 27.70
C ALA A 589 9.65 -1.80 28.06
N ALA A 590 9.94 -2.03 29.33
CA ALA A 590 10.49 -3.31 29.78
C ALA A 590 9.50 -4.48 29.66
N ALA A 591 8.20 -4.22 29.76
CA ALA A 591 7.17 -5.22 29.57
C ALA A 591 6.96 -5.50 28.07
N ASP A 592 6.95 -4.48 27.20
CA ASP A 592 6.91 -4.59 25.75
C ASP A 592 8.11 -5.40 25.22
N ALA A 593 9.32 -5.05 25.60
CA ALA A 593 10.53 -5.80 25.22
C ALA A 593 10.46 -7.29 25.60
N LYS A 594 9.87 -7.63 26.75
CA LYS A 594 9.67 -9.03 27.16
C LYS A 594 8.60 -9.73 26.36
N LEU A 595 7.55 -9.03 25.94
CA LEU A 595 6.53 -9.57 25.05
C LEU A 595 7.17 -9.91 23.70
N ARG A 596 7.81 -8.92 23.05
CA ARG A 596 8.45 -9.09 21.74
C ARG A 596 9.56 -10.16 21.76
N GLU A 597 10.32 -10.29 22.83
CA GLU A 597 11.33 -11.36 22.95
C GLU A 597 10.71 -12.77 22.94
N ARG A 598 9.47 -12.91 23.44
CA ARG A 598 8.75 -14.18 23.58
C ARG A 598 7.69 -14.43 22.52
N LEU A 599 7.35 -13.42 21.74
CA LEU A 599 6.45 -13.48 20.61
C LEU A 599 7.10 -12.74 19.45
N GLY A 600 7.51 -13.45 18.42
CA GLY A 600 8.28 -12.94 17.28
C GLY A 600 9.81 -12.86 17.51
N GLY A 601 10.30 -12.89 18.74
CA GLY A 601 11.72 -12.72 19.06
C GLY A 601 12.46 -14.04 19.33
N ARG A 602 13.75 -13.95 19.69
CA ARG A 602 14.67 -15.10 19.84
C ARG A 602 14.23 -16.16 20.87
N LYS A 603 13.39 -15.81 21.82
CA LYS A 603 12.86 -16.75 22.83
C LYS A 603 11.51 -17.35 22.46
N ASP A 604 10.96 -17.00 21.31
CA ASP A 604 9.73 -17.59 20.80
C ASP A 604 10.01 -18.95 20.15
N LYS A 605 9.89 -20.01 20.94
CA LYS A 605 10.06 -21.39 20.46
C LYS A 605 8.74 -22.05 20.04
N LEU A 606 7.61 -21.39 20.28
CA LEU A 606 6.29 -21.98 20.12
C LEU A 606 5.55 -21.48 18.88
N CYS A 607 5.87 -20.26 18.42
CA CYS A 607 5.30 -19.66 17.22
C CYS A 607 6.39 -19.51 16.15
N THR A 608 7.23 -18.47 16.23
CA THR A 608 8.32 -18.23 15.26
C THR A 608 9.30 -19.41 15.17
N GLY A 609 9.67 -20.00 16.30
CA GLY A 609 10.52 -21.21 16.33
C GLY A 609 9.89 -22.45 15.69
N ARG A 610 8.62 -22.37 15.28
CA ARG A 610 7.87 -23.37 14.52
C ARG A 610 7.48 -22.86 13.13
N SER A 611 8.01 -21.72 12.71
CA SER A 611 7.71 -21.06 11.41
C SER A 611 6.20 -20.77 11.19
N LEU A 612 5.45 -20.60 12.29
CA LEU A 612 4.05 -20.18 12.21
C LEU A 612 3.96 -18.70 11.84
N THR A 613 2.86 -18.34 11.20
CA THR A 613 2.50 -16.97 10.82
C THR A 613 1.15 -16.60 11.44
N PRO A 614 0.76 -15.33 11.48
CA PRO A 614 -0.58 -14.96 11.92
C PRO A 614 -1.68 -15.70 11.16
N ILE A 615 -1.57 -15.84 9.85
CA ILE A 615 -2.54 -16.55 9.01
C ILE A 615 -2.62 -18.04 9.39
N SER A 616 -1.49 -18.69 9.68
CA SER A 616 -1.50 -20.09 10.15
C SER A 616 -2.18 -20.27 11.51
N LEU A 617 -2.34 -19.18 12.25
CA LEU A 617 -3.08 -19.11 13.51
C LEU A 617 -4.54 -18.68 13.32
N GLY A 618 -4.98 -18.44 12.09
CA GLY A 618 -6.36 -18.05 11.77
C GLY A 618 -6.60 -16.54 11.72
N HIS A 619 -5.55 -15.71 11.92
CA HIS A 619 -5.72 -14.26 11.83
C HIS A 619 -5.97 -13.79 10.39
N GLY A 620 -6.68 -12.67 10.24
CA GLY A 620 -6.75 -11.91 9.00
C GLY A 620 -5.42 -11.22 8.65
N THR A 621 -5.47 -10.34 7.65
CA THR A 621 -4.29 -9.58 7.19
C THR A 621 -3.97 -8.35 8.04
N SER A 622 -4.89 -7.95 8.92
CA SER A 622 -4.73 -6.80 9.82
C SER A 622 -5.13 -7.12 11.26
N CYS A 623 -4.63 -6.33 12.18
CA CYS A 623 -5.04 -6.36 13.58
C CYS A 623 -6.52 -5.92 13.71
N PRO A 624 -7.27 -6.41 14.72
CA PRO A 624 -8.63 -5.91 14.99
C PRO A 624 -8.68 -4.41 15.35
N VAL A 625 -9.84 -3.80 15.20
CA VAL A 625 -10.09 -2.41 15.65
C VAL A 625 -9.87 -2.32 17.18
N PRO A 626 -9.27 -1.24 17.72
CA PRO A 626 -8.86 0.00 17.03
C PRO A 626 -7.45 -0.04 16.41
N CYS A 627 -6.79 -1.16 16.33
CA CYS A 627 -5.41 -1.33 15.89
C CYS A 627 -5.31 -1.77 14.41
N ALA A 628 -6.35 -1.60 13.62
CA ALA A 628 -6.47 -2.11 12.25
C ALA A 628 -5.40 -1.57 11.26
N THR A 629 -4.68 -0.52 11.61
CA THR A 629 -3.53 -0.01 10.85
C THR A 629 -2.30 -0.93 10.90
N ILE A 630 -2.28 -1.90 11.81
CA ILE A 630 -1.18 -2.87 11.91
C ILE A 630 -1.49 -4.06 11.00
N THR A 631 -0.73 -4.18 9.90
CA THR A 631 -0.79 -5.35 9.02
C THR A 631 -0.11 -6.55 9.69
N LEU A 632 -0.75 -7.72 9.63
CA LEU A 632 -0.28 -8.96 10.25
C LEU A 632 0.43 -9.84 9.23
N PHE A 633 1.72 -9.68 9.12
CA PHE A 633 2.54 -10.41 8.18
C PHE A 633 3.33 -11.55 8.83
N ASP A 634 3.93 -11.28 9.98
CA ASP A 634 4.67 -12.27 10.75
C ASP A 634 4.30 -12.21 12.26
N ILE A 635 4.91 -13.09 13.06
CA ILE A 635 4.64 -13.13 14.50
C ILE A 635 5.13 -11.88 15.24
N SER A 636 6.04 -11.09 14.67
CA SER A 636 6.46 -9.83 15.27
C SER A 636 5.41 -8.73 15.06
N ASP A 637 4.66 -8.77 13.95
CA ASP A 637 3.50 -7.92 13.72
C ASP A 637 2.37 -8.29 14.68
N LEU A 638 2.13 -9.59 14.88
CA LEU A 638 1.18 -10.07 15.89
C LEU A 638 1.57 -9.60 17.31
N ALA A 639 2.87 -9.52 17.62
CA ALA A 639 3.34 -8.95 18.87
C ALA A 639 3.01 -7.45 18.97
N SER A 640 3.13 -6.70 17.86
CA SER A 640 2.77 -5.28 17.78
C SER A 640 1.26 -5.08 17.94
N CYS A 641 0.46 -5.91 17.28
CA CYS A 641 -0.99 -5.97 17.45
C CYS A 641 -1.38 -6.22 18.92
N ALA A 642 -0.78 -7.22 19.55
CA ALA A 642 -1.04 -7.56 20.95
C ALA A 642 -0.73 -6.41 21.92
N VAL A 643 0.33 -5.66 21.67
CA VAL A 643 0.67 -4.45 22.44
C VAL A 643 -0.39 -3.37 22.24
N CYS A 644 -0.72 -3.03 21.01
CA CYS A 644 -1.71 -2.00 20.68
C CYS A 644 -3.09 -2.33 21.30
N MET A 645 -3.57 -3.54 21.12
CA MET A 645 -4.88 -3.97 21.67
C MET A 645 -4.89 -3.96 23.20
N ALA A 646 -3.79 -4.38 23.83
CA ALA A 646 -3.67 -4.32 25.30
C ALA A 646 -3.67 -2.89 25.82
N ASP A 647 -3.05 -1.95 25.11
CA ASP A 647 -3.01 -0.53 25.43
C ASP A 647 -4.40 0.10 25.27
N ALA A 648 -5.12 -0.25 24.21
CA ALA A 648 -6.49 0.21 23.96
C ALA A 648 -7.46 -0.23 25.07
N VAL A 649 -7.48 -1.52 25.42
CA VAL A 649 -8.33 -2.03 26.52
C VAL A 649 -8.00 -1.37 27.85
N ASN A 650 -6.71 -1.22 28.16
CA ASN A 650 -6.28 -0.58 29.39
C ASN A 650 -6.58 0.92 29.39
N GLY A 651 -6.41 1.61 28.24
CA GLY A 651 -6.74 3.02 28.07
C GLY A 651 -8.21 3.31 28.37
N ILE A 652 -9.11 2.56 27.73
CA ILE A 652 -10.56 2.67 27.94
C ILE A 652 -10.94 2.39 29.40
N ALA A 653 -10.37 1.38 30.04
CA ALA A 653 -10.65 1.07 31.42
C ALA A 653 -10.15 2.15 32.39
N LEU A 654 -8.98 2.75 32.08
CA LEU A 654 -8.41 3.85 32.87
C LEU A 654 -9.21 5.13 32.69
N GLU A 655 -9.65 5.45 31.47
CA GLU A 655 -10.52 6.58 31.18
C GLU A 655 -11.87 6.45 31.89
N ALA A 656 -12.45 5.25 31.88
CA ALA A 656 -13.68 4.97 32.65
C ALA A 656 -13.50 5.18 34.14
N ALA A 657 -12.30 4.96 34.70
CA ALA A 657 -12.01 5.18 36.11
C ALA A 657 -11.60 6.61 36.46
N TYR A 658 -10.84 7.29 35.60
CA TYR A 658 -10.15 8.54 35.90
C TYR A 658 -10.56 9.72 34.98
N GLY A 659 -11.36 9.48 33.94
CA GLY A 659 -11.76 10.46 32.93
C GLY A 659 -10.70 10.68 31.84
N ALA A 660 -11.05 11.42 30.80
CA ALA A 660 -10.22 11.71 29.63
C ALA A 660 -8.99 12.63 29.90
N ARG A 661 -8.73 13.00 31.14
CA ARG A 661 -7.65 13.93 31.49
C ARG A 661 -6.37 13.20 31.87
N LEU A 662 -5.48 13.19 30.95
CA LEU A 662 -4.06 12.95 31.10
C LEU A 662 -3.37 14.22 30.63
N PRO A 663 -2.95 15.17 31.12
CA PRO A 663 -2.03 15.54 32.17
C PRO A 663 -2.53 16.56 33.19
N ASP A 664 -3.78 17.01 33.15
CA ASP A 664 -4.32 18.12 33.95
C ASP A 664 -5.32 17.69 35.06
N LEU A 665 -5.00 16.65 35.83
CA LEU A 665 -5.77 16.42 37.06
C LEU A 665 -5.51 17.58 38.02
N PRO A 666 -6.60 18.19 38.63
CA PRO A 666 -6.42 19.22 39.64
C PRO A 666 -5.60 18.68 40.81
N ALA A 667 -4.66 19.47 41.29
CA ALA A 667 -3.61 19.08 42.22
C ALA A 667 -4.14 18.56 43.59
N GLU A 668 -5.40 18.71 43.91
CA GLU A 668 -5.98 18.20 45.16
C GLU A 668 -7.41 17.70 44.98
N VAL A 669 -7.56 16.38 44.96
CA VAL A 669 -8.87 15.73 45.16
C VAL A 669 -9.10 15.61 46.68
N PRO A 670 -10.29 15.97 47.25
CA PRO A 670 -10.57 15.82 48.69
C PRO A 670 -10.40 14.39 49.19
N ASP A 671 -9.99 14.20 50.45
CA ASP A 671 -9.66 12.88 51.02
C ASP A 671 -10.71 11.77 50.83
N PRO A 672 -12.04 12.03 50.99
CA PRO A 672 -13.04 11.00 50.69
C PRO A 672 -13.10 10.64 49.21
N ALA A 673 -12.90 11.61 48.31
CA ALA A 673 -12.88 11.39 46.87
C ALA A 673 -11.61 10.66 46.44
N LYS A 674 -10.44 10.88 47.05
CA LYS A 674 -9.20 10.12 46.81
C LYS A 674 -9.39 8.61 47.06
N SER A 675 -10.04 8.25 48.12
CA SER A 675 -10.33 6.83 48.45
C SER A 675 -11.29 6.22 47.43
N CYS A 676 -12.29 6.97 46.99
CA CYS A 676 -13.21 6.54 45.94
C CYS A 676 -12.49 6.36 44.61
N GLN A 677 -11.70 7.36 44.16
CA GLN A 677 -10.92 7.30 42.92
C GLN A 677 -10.00 6.07 42.86
N LYS A 678 -9.32 5.77 43.98
CA LYS A 678 -8.51 4.53 44.09
C LYS A 678 -9.35 3.25 43.99
N SER A 679 -10.56 3.27 44.49
CA SER A 679 -11.47 2.13 44.41
C SER A 679 -11.96 1.91 42.97
N LEU A 680 -12.24 3.00 42.23
CA LEU A 680 -12.58 2.94 40.80
C LEU A 680 -11.42 2.44 39.96
N GLY A 681 -10.18 2.88 40.20
CA GLY A 681 -9.01 2.36 39.54
C GLY A 681 -8.82 0.86 39.75
N LYS A 682 -9.11 0.36 40.96
CA LYS A 682 -9.11 -1.08 41.25
C LYS A 682 -10.25 -1.83 40.56
N ALA A 683 -11.42 -1.19 40.38
CA ALA A 683 -12.55 -1.73 39.64
C ALA A 683 -12.20 -1.85 38.14
N ALA A 684 -11.66 -0.80 37.55
CA ALA A 684 -11.16 -0.80 36.17
C ALA A 684 -10.12 -1.91 35.94
N SER A 685 -9.14 -2.01 36.84
CA SER A 685 -8.11 -3.07 36.78
C SER A 685 -8.71 -4.48 36.90
N ALA A 686 -9.80 -4.64 37.63
CA ALA A 686 -10.47 -5.95 37.74
C ALA A 686 -11.22 -6.32 36.47
N LEU A 687 -11.89 -5.36 35.83
CA LEU A 687 -12.61 -5.54 34.56
C LEU A 687 -11.61 -5.79 33.40
N ALA A 688 -10.66 -4.88 33.20
CA ALA A 688 -9.69 -4.98 32.12
C ALA A 688 -8.82 -6.26 32.19
N ARG A 689 -8.64 -6.83 33.37
CA ARG A 689 -7.96 -8.11 33.54
C ARG A 689 -8.88 -9.30 33.43
N GLY A 690 -10.04 -9.25 34.04
CA GLY A 690 -10.90 -10.39 34.22
C GLY A 690 -11.72 -10.74 32.99
N TRP A 691 -12.27 -9.74 32.32
CA TRP A 691 -13.15 -9.94 31.18
C TRP A 691 -12.41 -10.56 29.96
N PRO A 692 -11.37 -9.94 29.41
CA PRO A 692 -10.63 -10.56 28.31
C PRO A 692 -10.05 -11.92 28.67
N SER A 693 -9.53 -12.10 29.91
CA SER A 693 -9.00 -13.39 30.34
C SER A 693 -10.07 -14.48 30.47
N ALA A 694 -11.34 -14.11 30.71
CA ALA A 694 -12.46 -15.06 30.73
C ALA A 694 -12.78 -15.55 29.32
N LEU A 695 -12.87 -14.63 28.36
CA LEU A 695 -13.10 -14.93 26.94
C LEU A 695 -11.96 -15.80 26.37
N VAL A 696 -10.71 -15.35 26.50
CA VAL A 696 -9.52 -16.11 26.07
C VAL A 696 -9.54 -17.54 26.59
N ARG A 697 -9.97 -17.75 27.84
CA ARG A 697 -9.99 -19.08 28.41
C ARG A 697 -11.12 -19.94 27.86
N CYS A 698 -12.26 -19.39 27.59
CA CYS A 698 -13.37 -20.08 26.94
C CYS A 698 -12.97 -20.54 25.54
N GLU A 699 -12.42 -19.61 24.72
CA GLU A 699 -11.94 -19.95 23.37
C GLU A 699 -10.83 -21.03 23.42
N GLN A 700 -9.92 -20.95 24.38
CA GLN A 700 -8.91 -21.97 24.55
C GLN A 700 -9.51 -23.35 24.95
N ASP A 701 -10.57 -23.38 25.72
CA ASP A 701 -11.28 -24.59 26.09
C ASP A 701 -12.08 -25.13 24.87
N ASN A 702 -12.62 -24.26 23.99
CA ASN A 702 -13.18 -24.63 22.69
C ASN A 702 -12.12 -25.27 21.77
N LEU A 703 -11.00 -24.59 21.54
CA LEU A 703 -9.91 -25.08 20.69
C LEU A 703 -9.29 -26.39 21.14
N THR A 704 -9.30 -26.66 22.46
CA THR A 704 -8.74 -27.91 23.02
C THR A 704 -9.76 -29.02 23.13
N GLY A 705 -11.00 -28.80 22.68
CA GLY A 705 -12.08 -29.79 22.74
C GLY A 705 -12.58 -30.12 24.14
N LYS A 706 -12.30 -29.25 25.12
CA LYS A 706 -12.86 -29.37 26.46
C LYS A 706 -14.33 -29.00 26.48
N ASN A 707 -14.71 -28.03 25.70
CA ASN A 707 -16.09 -27.68 25.39
C ASN A 707 -16.50 -28.46 24.14
N ASN A 708 -17.35 -29.44 24.28
CA ASN A 708 -17.84 -30.25 23.17
C ASN A 708 -19.36 -30.49 23.35
N PRO A 709 -20.22 -29.83 22.57
CA PRO A 709 -19.90 -28.89 21.47
C PRO A 709 -19.21 -27.59 21.94
N PRO A 710 -18.55 -26.84 21.06
CA PRO A 710 -17.99 -25.55 21.39
C PRO A 710 -19.03 -24.58 21.95
N GLU A 711 -18.65 -23.77 22.93
CA GLU A 711 -19.51 -22.80 23.61
C GLU A 711 -19.36 -21.41 22.98
N ASP A 712 -20.46 -20.63 22.96
CA ASP A 712 -20.40 -19.21 22.66
C ASP A 712 -19.82 -18.46 23.87
N CYS A 713 -18.57 -18.06 23.74
CA CYS A 713 -17.83 -17.41 24.83
C CYS A 713 -18.39 -16.03 25.21
N ALA A 714 -19.13 -15.37 24.32
CA ALA A 714 -19.78 -14.11 24.62
C ALA A 714 -20.94 -14.26 25.63
N THR A 715 -21.53 -15.45 25.73
CA THR A 715 -22.60 -15.77 26.68
C THR A 715 -22.12 -16.03 28.11
N ASP A 716 -20.79 -16.03 28.35
CA ASP A 716 -20.14 -16.29 29.66
C ASP A 716 -20.58 -17.62 30.31
N PRO A 717 -20.47 -18.76 29.59
CA PRO A 717 -21.04 -20.04 30.04
C PRO A 717 -20.53 -20.49 31.40
N ASP A 718 -19.29 -20.13 31.77
CA ASP A 718 -18.67 -20.43 33.07
C ASP A 718 -18.86 -19.34 34.13
N ALA A 719 -19.63 -18.30 33.84
CA ALA A 719 -19.83 -17.12 34.69
C ALA A 719 -18.51 -16.45 35.13
N ARG A 720 -17.47 -16.50 34.28
CA ARG A 720 -16.16 -15.90 34.57
C ARG A 720 -16.15 -14.39 34.35
N ILE A 721 -16.88 -13.90 33.34
CA ILE A 721 -17.10 -12.48 33.07
C ILE A 721 -17.90 -11.90 34.24
N ALA A 722 -19.01 -12.57 34.64
CA ALA A 722 -19.80 -12.19 35.78
C ALA A 722 -19.00 -12.10 37.09
N LYS A 723 -18.01 -13.01 37.30
CA LYS A 723 -17.10 -12.94 38.45
C LYS A 723 -16.16 -11.72 38.38
N ALA A 724 -15.70 -11.32 37.19
CA ALA A 724 -14.89 -10.13 37.03
C ALA A 724 -15.71 -8.85 37.32
N GLN A 725 -16.94 -8.80 36.79
CA GLN A 725 -17.91 -7.73 37.05
C GLN A 725 -18.22 -7.63 38.55
N GLN A 726 -18.51 -8.74 39.22
CA GLN A 726 -18.79 -8.76 40.67
C GLN A 726 -17.61 -8.26 41.51
N LYS A 727 -16.35 -8.57 41.10
CA LYS A 727 -15.16 -8.03 41.77
C LYS A 727 -15.04 -6.51 41.60
N ALA A 728 -15.36 -6.00 40.42
CA ALA A 728 -15.40 -4.57 40.16
C ALA A 728 -16.51 -3.89 40.97
N ASP A 729 -17.70 -4.48 40.98
CA ASP A 729 -18.88 -3.95 41.74
C ASP A 729 -18.60 -3.78 43.23
N LYS A 730 -17.94 -4.75 43.86
CA LYS A 730 -17.51 -4.65 45.25
C LYS A 730 -16.59 -3.45 45.50
N LYS A 731 -15.77 -3.07 44.52
CA LYS A 731 -14.90 -1.89 44.63
C LYS A 731 -15.66 -0.60 44.39
N ILE A 732 -16.59 -0.58 43.43
CA ILE A 732 -17.45 0.56 43.17
C ILE A 732 -18.36 0.84 44.36
N GLN A 733 -18.96 -0.20 44.95
CA GLN A 733 -19.83 -0.08 46.16
C GLN A 733 -19.07 0.40 47.40
N SER A 734 -17.74 0.24 47.46
CA SER A 734 -16.95 0.80 48.55
C SER A 734 -16.72 2.31 48.45
N CYS A 735 -17.17 2.93 47.37
CA CYS A 735 -17.09 4.35 47.13
C CYS A 735 -18.24 5.04 47.80
N GLN A 736 -17.97 5.97 48.73
CA GLN A 736 -19.00 6.70 49.51
C GLN A 736 -19.28 8.11 48.99
N ASN A 737 -18.42 8.62 48.12
CA ASN A 737 -18.55 9.94 47.52
C ASN A 737 -18.16 9.92 46.05
N PHE A 738 -19.14 10.17 45.19
CA PHE A 738 -18.99 10.26 43.76
C PHE A 738 -18.90 11.72 43.25
N SER A 739 -19.01 12.71 44.13
CA SER A 739 -18.71 14.09 43.80
C SER A 739 -17.21 14.31 43.74
N ASP A 740 -16.76 15.24 42.93
CA ASP A 740 -15.36 15.66 42.78
C ASP A 740 -14.41 14.60 42.20
N ILE A 741 -14.94 13.57 41.56
CA ILE A 741 -14.16 12.54 40.85
C ILE A 741 -14.56 12.47 39.38
N ALA A 742 -13.63 11.95 38.55
CA ALA A 742 -13.74 11.94 37.10
C ALA A 742 -14.18 10.58 36.56
N GLY A 743 -14.38 10.49 35.27
CA GLY A 743 -14.72 9.26 34.56
C GLY A 743 -16.17 8.85 34.73
N CYS A 744 -16.45 7.57 34.82
CA CYS A 744 -17.79 7.02 34.99
C CYS A 744 -18.47 7.46 36.28
N ALA A 745 -17.72 7.97 37.24
CA ALA A 745 -18.28 8.51 38.51
C ALA A 745 -19.13 9.77 38.33
N THR A 746 -19.01 10.47 37.20
CA THR A 746 -19.89 11.61 36.86
C THR A 746 -21.36 11.23 36.75
N SER A 747 -21.72 9.93 36.72
CA SER A 747 -23.08 9.43 36.85
C SER A 747 -23.71 9.70 38.24
N GLY A 748 -22.88 10.02 39.22
CA GLY A 748 -23.31 10.46 40.57
C GLY A 748 -23.66 9.33 41.54
N ASP A 749 -23.71 8.09 41.10
CA ASP A 749 -24.01 6.92 41.94
C ASP A 749 -23.25 5.64 41.54
N ALA A 750 -23.32 4.65 42.41
CA ALA A 750 -22.65 3.37 42.20
C ALA A 750 -23.26 2.55 41.04
N ALA A 751 -24.55 2.67 40.79
CA ALA A 751 -25.24 1.91 39.76
C ALA A 751 -24.89 2.41 38.35
N GLY A 752 -24.96 3.72 38.12
CA GLY A 752 -24.56 4.37 36.87
C GLY A 752 -23.05 4.18 36.61
N THR A 753 -22.21 4.37 37.63
CA THR A 753 -20.76 4.11 37.53
C THR A 753 -20.45 2.68 37.10
N ARG A 754 -21.13 1.70 37.66
CA ARG A 754 -20.99 0.29 37.29
C ARG A 754 -21.34 0.04 35.81
N ILE A 755 -22.53 0.53 35.38
CA ILE A 755 -23.00 0.35 34.01
C ILE A 755 -22.00 0.97 33.03
N CYS A 756 -21.56 2.19 33.29
CA CYS A 756 -20.57 2.88 32.43
C CYS A 756 -19.27 2.12 32.33
N MET A 757 -18.67 1.70 33.43
CA MET A 757 -17.38 0.97 33.43
C MET A 757 -17.48 -0.41 32.78
N GLN A 758 -18.57 -1.13 32.98
CA GLN A 758 -18.80 -2.42 32.38
C GLN A 758 -19.04 -2.30 30.88
N SER A 759 -19.82 -1.30 30.45
CA SER A 759 -20.05 -1.02 29.04
C SER A 759 -18.76 -0.63 28.32
N ALA A 760 -17.96 0.25 28.92
CA ALA A 760 -16.69 0.70 28.34
C ALA A 760 -15.70 -0.46 28.10
N VAL A 761 -15.50 -1.34 29.07
CA VAL A 761 -14.59 -2.49 28.91
C VAL A 761 -15.21 -3.57 28.03
N GLY A 762 -16.52 -3.79 28.14
CA GLY A 762 -17.24 -4.80 27.38
C GLY A 762 -17.26 -4.53 25.85
N SER A 763 -17.19 -3.28 25.44
CA SER A 763 -17.20 -2.90 24.04
C SER A 763 -15.92 -3.29 23.27
N VAL A 764 -14.79 -3.49 23.96
CA VAL A 764 -13.50 -3.79 23.33
C VAL A 764 -12.91 -5.16 23.74
N ALA A 765 -13.51 -5.82 24.73
CA ALA A 765 -12.99 -7.10 25.22
C ALA A 765 -13.10 -8.25 24.21
N PRO A 766 -14.14 -8.35 23.36
CA PRO A 766 -14.22 -9.38 22.31
C PRO A 766 -13.11 -9.24 21.27
N GLU A 767 -12.89 -8.06 20.73
CA GLU A 767 -11.89 -7.78 19.69
C GLU A 767 -10.45 -8.06 20.19
N PHE A 768 -10.23 -7.84 21.50
CA PHE A 768 -8.97 -8.19 22.13
C PHE A 768 -8.68 -9.71 22.07
N VAL A 769 -9.71 -10.55 22.14
CA VAL A 769 -9.55 -12.02 22.13
C VAL A 769 -9.12 -12.52 20.75
N GLU A 770 -9.52 -11.84 19.68
CA GLU A 770 -9.13 -12.17 18.31
C GLU A 770 -7.61 -12.14 18.10
N VAL A 771 -6.84 -11.43 18.93
CA VAL A 771 -5.37 -11.43 18.87
C VAL A 771 -4.76 -12.75 19.33
N SER A 772 -5.41 -13.48 20.19
CA SER A 772 -4.90 -14.77 20.68
C SER A 772 -5.68 -15.98 20.15
N HIS A 773 -6.93 -15.76 19.74
CA HIS A 773 -7.88 -16.78 19.31
C HIS A 773 -8.80 -16.19 18.23
N PRO A 774 -8.30 -15.99 16.98
CA PRO A 774 -9.03 -15.41 15.87
C PRO A 774 -10.15 -16.29 15.34
#